data_3394c1693ebb3895e939409eb1457b14
#
_entry.id   3394c1693ebb3895e939409eb1457b14
#
_cell.length_a   1.000
_cell.length_b   1.000
_cell.length_c   1.000
_cell.angle_alpha   90.00
_cell.angle_beta   90.00
_cell.angle_gamma   90.00
#
_symmetry.space_group_name_H-M   'P 1'
#
loop_
_entity.id
_entity.type
_entity.pdbx_description
1 polymer ?
#
loop_
_entity_poly.entity_id
_entity_poly.type
_entity_poly.pdbx_seq_one_letter_code
_entity_poly.pdbx_strand_id
1 'polypeptide(L)'
;MLGLVKKIFGDMNERDVKRLMKTVDVINKMEPDFVKLSDEQLKGKTAEFRARLEKGEDLDELLPEAFATVREASKRVLGKRHYDVQLLGGMALHEGKIAEMKTGEGKTLVGTLPVYLNALLGKGVHVVTVNDYLAQRDSQEMAQIYNFLDMTVGVNLNGMDHSDKQEAYACDITYGTNNEFGFDYLRDNMVLYKEQMVQRPLYFCIIDEVDSILIDEARTPLIISGQAQKSTELYFAADRFVKRLQNEEDFTVDIKVKSVALTEKGVSKAEKAFGIENLYDQSHVTLNHHIVQALKANVIMRRDVDYVVTEDEVVIVDEFTGRLMAGRRYSDGLHQAIEAKEGIEVQNESMTLATITFQNYFRMYRKLGGMTGTAKTEEEEFKKIYGLEVLQIPTNRPNQRVDNPDIVYKSEKGKFNAVVEAIVERHAKNQPILVGTVSIENSELLSEMLKRKGIRHQVLNAKYHAEEAEIISGAGQAGAVTIATNMAGRGTDILLGEGVSDLGGLHIIGTERHESRRIDNQLRGRAGRQGDPGSTQFYLSLGDELMKRFGADNVLAMMERLGFEEDQPIESRMITRAIESAQKRVEGNNFDVRKIVLQYDDVMNQQREIIYKQRREVLESENIKQIVFEMIKPVIERVVEAHCSDDIPENWEVQEVADYVNSKLLDEGSITHDDLWGKEKEEMVEYIYDKVEKRYQEREEKIGEDLVREFEKVIVLRAVDSKWMDHIDAMDQLRQGIHLRAYGGTDPLREYQFEGFEMFHAMIASIQEEVAMYIMKAQIESNQERQAVVDENQISSNGEPAEKKPVHVEDQIGRNDPCPCGSGKKYKHCHGQEE
;
A
#
# COMPACT_ATOMS: atom_id res chain seq x y z
N MET A 1 -40.14 0.56 -9.28
CA MET A 1 -40.14 -0.83 -8.74
C MET A 1 -39.31 -0.97 -7.47
N LEU A 2 -38.08 -0.51 -7.43
CA LEU A 2 -37.22 -0.58 -6.21
C LEU A 2 -37.85 0.06 -4.94
N GLY A 3 -38.56 1.19 -5.05
CA GLY A 3 -39.19 1.84 -3.91
C GLY A 3 -40.41 1.11 -3.30
N LEU A 4 -41.11 0.27 -4.11
CA LEU A 4 -42.20 -0.59 -3.64
C LEU A 4 -41.63 -1.86 -2.95
N VAL A 5 -40.55 -2.42 -3.47
CA VAL A 5 -39.85 -3.57 -2.87
C VAL A 5 -39.27 -3.20 -1.51
N LYS A 6 -38.63 -2.01 -1.35
CA LYS A 6 -38.18 -1.47 -0.06
C LYS A 6 -39.33 -1.32 0.96
N LYS A 7 -40.53 -0.92 0.53
CA LYS A 7 -41.70 -0.79 1.43
C LYS A 7 -42.29 -2.13 1.88
N ILE A 8 -42.15 -3.19 1.10
CA ILE A 8 -42.74 -4.50 1.38
C ILE A 8 -41.74 -5.40 2.17
N PHE A 9 -40.46 -5.31 1.85
CA PHE A 9 -39.44 -6.22 2.43
C PHE A 9 -38.55 -5.56 3.51
N GLY A 10 -38.68 -4.27 3.82
CA GLY A 10 -37.81 -3.53 4.72
C GLY A 10 -36.41 -3.29 4.14
N ASP A 11 -35.63 -2.40 4.72
CA ASP A 11 -34.22 -2.21 4.37
C ASP A 11 -33.40 -3.42 4.92
N MET A 12 -32.47 -3.96 4.13
CA MET A 12 -31.59 -5.06 4.58
C MET A 12 -30.85 -4.65 5.87
N ASN A 13 -30.42 -3.38 5.94
CA ASN A 13 -29.78 -2.82 7.12
C ASN A 13 -30.66 -2.94 8.40
N GLU A 14 -31.95 -2.60 8.29
CA GLU A 14 -32.87 -2.71 9.45
C GLU A 14 -33.09 -4.15 9.91
N ARG A 15 -33.05 -5.11 8.99
CA ARG A 15 -33.18 -6.53 9.31
C ARG A 15 -31.99 -7.06 10.04
N ASP A 16 -30.77 -6.70 9.56
CA ASP A 16 -29.54 -7.11 10.20
C ASP A 16 -29.41 -6.50 11.59
N VAL A 17 -29.69 -5.20 11.74
CA VAL A 17 -29.74 -4.53 13.03
C VAL A 17 -30.72 -5.21 13.99
N LYS A 18 -31.93 -5.55 13.52
CA LYS A 18 -32.94 -6.28 14.34
C LYS A 18 -32.49 -7.68 14.72
N ARG A 19 -31.76 -8.38 13.84
CA ARG A 19 -31.19 -9.70 14.11
C ARG A 19 -30.15 -9.60 15.23
N LEU A 20 -29.18 -8.69 15.09
CA LEU A 20 -28.11 -8.49 16.05
C LEU A 20 -28.62 -7.96 17.40
N MET A 21 -29.70 -7.15 17.39
CA MET A 21 -30.29 -6.63 18.61
C MET A 21 -30.78 -7.73 19.57
N LYS A 22 -31.20 -8.88 19.04
CA LYS A 22 -31.57 -10.04 19.87
C LYS A 22 -30.37 -10.56 20.68
N THR A 23 -29.19 -10.57 20.11
CA THR A 23 -27.94 -10.94 20.79
C THR A 23 -27.55 -9.89 21.83
N VAL A 24 -27.75 -8.59 21.54
CA VAL A 24 -27.60 -7.52 22.53
C VAL A 24 -28.49 -7.73 23.75
N ASP A 25 -29.75 -8.14 23.55
CA ASP A 25 -30.67 -8.46 24.65
C ASP A 25 -30.16 -9.63 25.51
N VAL A 26 -29.51 -10.62 24.91
CA VAL A 26 -28.87 -11.73 25.64
C VAL A 26 -27.70 -11.22 26.48
N ILE A 27 -26.80 -10.42 25.89
CA ILE A 27 -25.65 -9.83 26.58
C ILE A 27 -26.12 -8.96 27.76
N ASN A 28 -27.17 -8.15 27.57
CA ASN A 28 -27.73 -7.30 28.61
C ASN A 28 -28.30 -8.12 29.78
N LYS A 29 -28.89 -9.29 29.51
CA LYS A 29 -29.39 -10.21 30.56
C LYS A 29 -28.26 -10.87 31.33
N MET A 30 -27.11 -11.09 30.73
CA MET A 30 -25.92 -11.67 31.36
C MET A 30 -25.17 -10.64 32.24
N GLU A 31 -25.25 -9.36 31.93
CA GLU A 31 -24.48 -8.29 32.57
C GLU A 31 -24.54 -8.33 34.13
N PRO A 32 -25.72 -8.53 34.79
CA PRO A 32 -25.76 -8.59 36.24
C PRO A 32 -24.94 -9.72 36.87
N ASP A 33 -24.72 -10.81 36.14
CA ASP A 33 -23.92 -11.92 36.64
C ASP A 33 -22.42 -11.65 36.48
N PHE A 34 -22.00 -11.00 35.36
CA PHE A 34 -20.63 -10.55 35.16
C PHE A 34 -20.18 -9.46 36.14
N VAL A 35 -21.08 -8.56 36.53
CA VAL A 35 -20.81 -7.53 37.55
C VAL A 35 -20.48 -8.14 38.92
N LYS A 36 -21.00 -9.34 39.26
CA LYS A 36 -20.75 -10.02 40.52
C LYS A 36 -19.39 -10.73 40.56
N LEU A 37 -18.77 -11.00 39.42
CA LEU A 37 -17.48 -11.68 39.33
C LEU A 37 -16.38 -10.85 39.99
N SER A 38 -15.47 -11.52 40.74
CA SER A 38 -14.21 -10.86 41.15
C SER A 38 -13.31 -10.61 39.92
N ASP A 39 -12.29 -9.76 40.10
CA ASP A 39 -11.32 -9.47 39.04
C ASP A 39 -10.61 -10.75 38.58
N GLU A 40 -10.24 -11.65 39.50
CA GLU A 40 -9.63 -12.94 39.18
C GLU A 40 -10.58 -13.86 38.42
N GLN A 41 -11.87 -13.88 38.77
CA GLN A 41 -12.88 -14.67 38.06
C GLN A 41 -13.12 -14.12 36.66
N LEU A 42 -13.12 -12.79 36.48
CA LEU A 42 -13.30 -12.15 35.18
C LEU A 42 -12.08 -12.40 34.26
N LYS A 43 -10.86 -12.29 34.80
CA LYS A 43 -9.63 -12.68 34.10
C LYS A 43 -9.64 -14.15 33.69
N GLY A 44 -10.06 -15.03 34.61
CA GLY A 44 -10.14 -16.48 34.36
C GLY A 44 -11.05 -16.87 33.18
N LYS A 45 -11.96 -15.99 32.75
CA LYS A 45 -12.83 -16.20 31.58
C LYS A 45 -12.04 -16.44 30.29
N THR A 46 -10.91 -15.78 30.11
CA THR A 46 -10.06 -15.99 28.93
C THR A 46 -9.56 -17.41 28.83
N ALA A 47 -9.05 -17.97 29.93
CA ALA A 47 -8.61 -19.36 29.96
C ALA A 47 -9.77 -20.34 29.77
N GLU A 48 -10.95 -20.05 30.37
CA GLU A 48 -12.18 -20.83 30.18
C GLU A 48 -12.60 -20.88 28.71
N PHE A 49 -12.64 -19.71 28.04
CA PHE A 49 -13.04 -19.64 26.65
C PHE A 49 -12.04 -20.35 25.70
N ARG A 50 -10.72 -20.18 25.93
CA ARG A 50 -9.71 -20.93 25.17
C ARG A 50 -9.90 -22.46 25.32
N ALA A 51 -10.16 -22.95 26.53
CA ALA A 51 -10.42 -24.37 26.77
C ALA A 51 -11.73 -24.89 26.12
N ARG A 52 -12.75 -24.04 25.98
CA ARG A 52 -13.99 -24.38 25.28
C ARG A 52 -13.76 -24.43 23.75
N LEU A 53 -12.99 -23.51 23.19
CA LEU A 53 -12.60 -23.52 21.78
C LEU A 53 -11.77 -24.78 21.42
N GLU A 54 -10.85 -25.19 22.30
CA GLU A 54 -10.09 -26.43 22.12
C GLU A 54 -10.97 -27.69 22.12
N LYS A 55 -12.13 -27.65 22.80
CA LYS A 55 -13.14 -28.70 22.78
C LYS A 55 -14.07 -28.66 21.58
N GLY A 56 -13.90 -27.68 20.69
CA GLY A 56 -14.64 -27.57 19.43
C GLY A 56 -15.86 -26.64 19.46
N GLU A 57 -16.04 -25.83 20.50
CA GLU A 57 -17.07 -24.77 20.52
C GLU A 57 -16.72 -23.66 19.52
N ASP A 58 -17.70 -23.02 18.90
CA ASP A 58 -17.46 -21.97 17.91
C ASP A 58 -17.38 -20.59 18.58
N LEU A 59 -16.68 -19.65 17.92
CA LEU A 59 -16.58 -18.26 18.36
C LEU A 59 -17.96 -17.57 18.44
N ASP A 60 -18.88 -17.91 17.54
CA ASP A 60 -20.24 -17.35 17.52
C ASP A 60 -21.06 -17.77 18.75
N GLU A 61 -20.82 -18.96 19.27
CA GLU A 61 -21.46 -19.45 20.50
C GLU A 61 -20.90 -18.72 21.74
N LEU A 62 -19.59 -18.42 21.74
CA LEU A 62 -18.91 -17.70 22.82
C LEU A 62 -19.17 -16.19 22.79
N LEU A 63 -19.58 -15.62 21.64
CA LEU A 63 -19.70 -14.18 21.43
C LEU A 63 -20.48 -13.45 22.55
N PRO A 64 -21.65 -13.89 23.01
CA PRO A 64 -22.40 -13.16 24.04
C PRO A 64 -21.63 -13.06 25.37
N GLU A 65 -20.99 -14.16 25.80
CA GLU A 65 -20.22 -14.20 27.04
C GLU A 65 -18.93 -13.38 26.93
N ALA A 66 -18.22 -13.51 25.79
CA ALA A 66 -17.01 -12.76 25.54
C ALA A 66 -17.28 -11.24 25.50
N PHE A 67 -18.34 -10.82 24.83
CA PHE A 67 -18.74 -9.40 24.80
C PHE A 67 -19.14 -8.88 26.17
N ALA A 68 -19.86 -9.66 26.97
CA ALA A 68 -20.17 -9.31 28.35
C ALA A 68 -18.90 -9.18 29.22
N THR A 69 -17.92 -10.06 29.01
CA THR A 69 -16.61 -10.02 29.67
C THR A 69 -15.87 -8.72 29.35
N VAL A 70 -15.72 -8.37 28.07
CA VAL A 70 -15.04 -7.15 27.64
C VAL A 70 -15.76 -5.91 28.12
N ARG A 71 -17.09 -5.90 28.09
CA ARG A 71 -17.93 -4.79 28.55
C ARG A 71 -17.69 -4.50 30.02
N GLU A 72 -17.67 -5.53 30.88
CA GLU A 72 -17.42 -5.38 32.31
C GLU A 72 -15.96 -5.00 32.59
N ALA A 73 -14.99 -5.62 31.88
CA ALA A 73 -13.59 -5.26 32.00
C ALA A 73 -13.35 -3.78 31.63
N SER A 74 -13.88 -3.33 30.52
CA SER A 74 -13.80 -1.92 30.07
C SER A 74 -14.37 -0.95 31.10
N LYS A 75 -15.50 -1.32 31.71
CA LYS A 75 -16.11 -0.50 32.78
C LYS A 75 -15.22 -0.41 34.00
N ARG A 76 -14.59 -1.52 34.42
CA ARG A 76 -13.70 -1.55 35.59
C ARG A 76 -12.40 -0.77 35.35
N VAL A 77 -11.78 -0.97 34.20
CA VAL A 77 -10.44 -0.46 33.93
C VAL A 77 -10.46 0.98 33.40
N LEU A 78 -11.35 1.29 32.46
CA LEU A 78 -11.44 2.60 31.82
C LEU A 78 -12.61 3.47 32.31
N GLY A 79 -13.52 2.92 33.12
CA GLY A 79 -14.78 3.61 33.49
C GLY A 79 -15.77 3.72 32.32
N LYS A 80 -15.47 3.08 31.16
CA LYS A 80 -16.26 3.17 29.93
C LYS A 80 -17.08 1.88 29.71
N ARG A 81 -18.40 1.96 29.90
CA ARG A 81 -19.30 0.85 29.60
C ARG A 81 -19.75 0.94 28.14
N HIS A 82 -19.60 -0.12 27.37
CA HIS A 82 -20.11 -0.17 26.00
C HIS A 82 -21.63 0.01 25.94
N TYR A 83 -22.07 0.90 25.04
CA TYR A 83 -23.49 1.07 24.72
C TYR A 83 -24.01 -0.08 23.87
N ASP A 84 -25.33 -0.25 23.83
CA ASP A 84 -25.96 -1.32 23.04
C ASP A 84 -25.64 -1.19 21.54
N VAL A 85 -25.61 0.04 21.02
CA VAL A 85 -25.20 0.31 19.62
C VAL A 85 -23.74 -0.04 19.35
N GLN A 86 -22.87 0.04 20.36
CA GLN A 86 -21.46 -0.36 20.25
C GLN A 86 -21.32 -1.87 20.22
N LEU A 87 -22.16 -2.63 20.92
CA LEU A 87 -22.23 -4.09 20.79
C LEU A 87 -22.64 -4.51 19.36
N LEU A 88 -23.62 -3.79 18.76
CA LEU A 88 -23.98 -3.98 17.35
C LEU A 88 -22.80 -3.78 16.41
N GLY A 89 -22.04 -2.70 16.59
CA GLY A 89 -20.82 -2.42 15.83
C GLY A 89 -19.79 -3.53 15.96
N GLY A 90 -19.55 -4.00 17.19
CA GLY A 90 -18.63 -5.11 17.47
C GLY A 90 -19.03 -6.43 16.77
N MET A 91 -20.33 -6.76 16.77
CA MET A 91 -20.85 -7.92 16.06
C MET A 91 -20.71 -7.79 14.54
N ALA A 92 -20.99 -6.61 13.98
CA ALA A 92 -20.78 -6.35 12.55
C ALA A 92 -19.32 -6.58 12.13
N LEU A 93 -18.37 -6.08 12.91
CA LEU A 93 -16.94 -6.31 12.70
C LEU A 93 -16.57 -7.80 12.82
N HIS A 94 -17.16 -8.49 13.81
CA HIS A 94 -16.93 -9.94 13.95
C HIS A 94 -17.47 -10.72 12.75
N GLU A 95 -18.60 -10.33 12.17
CA GLU A 95 -19.15 -10.93 10.94
C GLU A 95 -18.33 -10.61 9.68
N GLY A 96 -17.23 -9.84 9.77
CA GLY A 96 -16.44 -9.44 8.63
C GLY A 96 -17.14 -8.37 7.77
N LYS A 97 -17.84 -7.45 8.41
CA LYS A 97 -18.53 -6.31 7.75
C LYS A 97 -17.89 -4.99 8.12
N ILE A 98 -18.26 -3.94 7.42
CA ILE A 98 -17.92 -2.57 7.78
C ILE A 98 -19.03 -2.02 8.71
N ALA A 99 -18.64 -1.66 9.93
CA ALA A 99 -19.51 -0.95 10.86
C ALA A 99 -19.44 0.56 10.55
N GLU A 100 -20.46 1.11 9.86
CA GLU A 100 -20.58 2.55 9.71
C GLU A 100 -21.17 3.14 11.00
N MET A 101 -20.30 3.73 11.81
CA MET A 101 -20.65 4.42 13.04
C MET A 101 -20.27 5.89 12.94
N LYS A 102 -21.20 6.79 13.24
CA LYS A 102 -20.92 8.22 13.17
C LYS A 102 -19.72 8.61 14.02
N THR A 103 -19.02 9.65 13.62
CA THR A 103 -17.87 10.17 14.37
C THR A 103 -18.29 10.53 15.80
N GLY A 104 -17.48 10.19 16.80
CA GLY A 104 -17.78 10.39 18.21
C GLY A 104 -18.62 9.29 18.88
N GLU A 105 -18.98 8.20 18.17
CA GLU A 105 -19.70 7.05 18.75
C GLU A 105 -18.74 6.03 19.43
N GLY A 106 -17.44 6.33 19.54
CA GLY A 106 -16.46 5.50 20.25
C GLY A 106 -16.05 4.23 19.49
N LYS A 107 -15.75 4.34 18.20
CA LYS A 107 -15.31 3.22 17.33
C LYS A 107 -14.12 2.47 17.92
N THR A 108 -13.11 3.15 18.45
CA THR A 108 -11.92 2.51 19.05
C THR A 108 -12.31 1.53 20.16
N LEU A 109 -13.27 1.92 21.01
CA LEU A 109 -13.78 1.07 22.08
C LEU A 109 -14.59 -0.12 21.52
N VAL A 110 -15.36 0.08 20.44
CA VAL A 110 -16.12 -0.96 19.75
C VAL A 110 -15.18 -2.05 19.25
N GLY A 111 -14.03 -1.67 18.67
CA GLY A 111 -13.03 -2.61 18.19
C GLY A 111 -12.54 -3.63 19.22
N THR A 112 -12.58 -3.28 20.53
CA THR A 112 -12.12 -4.17 21.59
C THR A 112 -12.93 -5.46 21.70
N LEU A 113 -14.20 -5.41 21.37
CA LEU A 113 -15.11 -6.55 21.45
C LEU A 113 -14.73 -7.69 20.47
N PRO A 114 -14.73 -7.47 19.15
CA PRO A 114 -14.36 -8.52 18.19
C PRO A 114 -12.87 -8.85 18.24
N VAL A 115 -12.00 -7.91 18.60
CA VAL A 115 -10.55 -8.16 18.75
C VAL A 115 -10.32 -9.19 19.82
N TYR A 116 -10.88 -9.00 21.02
CA TYR A 116 -10.77 -9.96 22.11
C TYR A 116 -11.30 -11.35 21.72
N LEU A 117 -12.51 -11.40 21.16
CA LEU A 117 -13.13 -12.67 20.77
C LEU A 117 -12.29 -13.46 19.76
N ASN A 118 -11.77 -12.79 18.71
CA ASN A 118 -10.96 -13.47 17.71
C ASN A 118 -9.53 -13.78 18.18
N ALA A 119 -8.99 -13.00 19.13
CA ALA A 119 -7.67 -13.23 19.73
C ALA A 119 -7.64 -14.49 20.61
N LEU A 120 -8.80 -14.98 21.12
CA LEU A 120 -8.89 -16.23 21.87
C LEU A 120 -8.32 -17.43 21.12
N LEU A 121 -8.35 -17.41 19.77
CA LEU A 121 -7.78 -18.49 18.94
C LEU A 121 -6.24 -18.54 18.93
N GLY A 122 -5.56 -17.53 19.45
CA GLY A 122 -4.08 -17.47 19.45
C GLY A 122 -3.43 -17.32 18.08
N LYS A 123 -4.21 -16.96 17.02
CA LYS A 123 -3.73 -16.84 15.64
C LYS A 123 -3.21 -15.45 15.26
N GLY A 124 -3.28 -14.48 16.19
CA GLY A 124 -2.96 -13.09 15.96
C GLY A 124 -4.12 -12.30 15.33
N VAL A 125 -4.38 -11.15 15.92
CA VAL A 125 -5.37 -10.17 15.42
C VAL A 125 -4.66 -8.86 15.15
N HIS A 126 -4.84 -8.30 13.96
CA HIS A 126 -4.25 -7.03 13.58
C HIS A 126 -5.31 -5.93 13.64
N VAL A 127 -4.96 -4.80 14.26
CA VAL A 127 -5.76 -3.57 14.30
C VAL A 127 -4.99 -2.49 13.55
N VAL A 128 -5.53 -2.11 12.40
CA VAL A 128 -4.85 -1.22 11.44
C VAL A 128 -5.39 0.19 11.59
N THR A 129 -4.48 1.15 11.70
CA THR A 129 -4.77 2.59 11.78
C THR A 129 -4.05 3.35 10.66
N VAL A 130 -4.40 4.62 10.47
CA VAL A 130 -3.84 5.45 9.38
C VAL A 130 -2.48 6.08 9.69
N ASN A 131 -2.04 6.11 10.95
CA ASN A 131 -0.74 6.67 11.33
C ASN A 131 -0.23 6.12 12.66
N ASP A 132 1.07 6.29 12.92
CA ASP A 132 1.76 5.80 14.12
C ASP A 132 1.23 6.40 15.42
N TYR A 133 0.85 7.68 15.40
CA TYR A 133 0.28 8.34 16.58
C TYR A 133 -1.00 7.64 17.05
N LEU A 134 -1.92 7.34 16.13
CA LEU A 134 -3.16 6.62 16.46
C LEU A 134 -2.86 5.17 16.87
N ALA A 135 -1.95 4.49 16.18
CA ALA A 135 -1.56 3.13 16.53
C ALA A 135 -1.04 3.06 17.97
N GLN A 136 -0.15 3.98 18.34
CA GLN A 136 0.42 4.06 19.68
C GLN A 136 -0.62 4.47 20.75
N ARG A 137 -1.39 5.52 20.50
CA ARG A 137 -2.43 5.99 21.43
C ARG A 137 -3.48 4.92 21.72
N ASP A 138 -4.03 4.36 20.65
CA ASP A 138 -5.14 3.40 20.75
C ASP A 138 -4.67 2.06 21.34
N SER A 139 -3.46 1.61 20.99
CA SER A 139 -2.87 0.42 21.61
C SER A 139 -2.69 0.62 23.12
N GLN A 140 -2.11 1.75 23.57
CA GLN A 140 -1.86 2.03 24.99
C GLN A 140 -3.16 2.13 25.80
N GLU A 141 -4.20 2.80 25.25
CA GLU A 141 -5.48 2.93 25.93
C GLU A 141 -6.24 1.60 25.99
N MET A 142 -6.33 0.86 24.87
CA MET A 142 -7.09 -0.39 24.80
C MET A 142 -6.33 -1.57 25.41
N ALA A 143 -4.99 -1.55 25.45
CA ALA A 143 -4.18 -2.56 26.13
C ALA A 143 -4.55 -2.72 27.60
N GLN A 144 -5.04 -1.68 28.25
CA GLN A 144 -5.50 -1.77 29.64
C GLN A 144 -6.62 -2.82 29.79
N ILE A 145 -7.56 -2.88 28.83
CA ILE A 145 -8.66 -3.87 28.84
C ILE A 145 -8.10 -5.27 28.53
N TYR A 146 -7.26 -5.38 27.50
CA TYR A 146 -6.73 -6.66 27.05
C TYR A 146 -5.80 -7.28 28.08
N ASN A 147 -4.86 -6.50 28.64
CA ASN A 147 -3.95 -6.97 29.70
C ASN A 147 -4.70 -7.36 30.98
N PHE A 148 -5.80 -6.65 31.31
CA PHE A 148 -6.68 -7.05 32.41
C PHE A 148 -7.31 -8.44 32.16
N LEU A 149 -7.54 -8.81 30.93
CA LEU A 149 -8.10 -10.09 30.49
C LEU A 149 -7.03 -11.13 30.08
N ASP A 150 -5.77 -10.96 30.52
CA ASP A 150 -4.62 -11.83 30.20
C ASP A 150 -4.38 -12.05 28.70
N MET A 151 -4.57 -11.00 27.88
CA MET A 151 -4.19 -10.93 26.48
C MET A 151 -2.96 -10.04 26.32
N THR A 152 -2.05 -10.43 25.41
CA THR A 152 -0.84 -9.65 25.08
C THR A 152 -1.11 -8.69 23.93
N VAL A 153 -0.53 -7.49 24.00
CA VAL A 153 -0.70 -6.42 22.99
C VAL A 153 0.67 -5.92 22.56
N GLY A 154 0.91 -5.94 21.27
CA GLY A 154 2.06 -5.34 20.61
C GLY A 154 1.66 -4.15 19.75
N VAL A 155 2.61 -3.29 19.44
CA VAL A 155 2.46 -2.17 18.50
C VAL A 155 3.57 -2.23 17.48
N ASN A 156 3.22 -2.06 16.21
CA ASN A 156 4.15 -2.02 15.08
C ASN A 156 4.16 -0.60 14.49
N LEU A 157 5.28 0.09 14.66
CA LEU A 157 5.51 1.47 14.24
C LEU A 157 6.65 1.56 13.24
N ASN A 158 6.68 2.64 12.48
CA ASN A 158 7.80 2.92 11.59
C ASN A 158 9.13 3.07 12.38
N GLY A 159 10.21 2.53 11.81
CA GLY A 159 11.55 2.62 12.41
C GLY A 159 11.83 1.67 13.58
N MET A 160 10.94 0.74 13.89
CA MET A 160 11.19 -0.31 14.88
C MET A 160 12.25 -1.31 14.38
N ASP A 161 13.09 -1.78 15.30
CA ASP A 161 14.05 -2.83 15.02
C ASP A 161 13.33 -4.17 14.75
N HIS A 162 14.01 -5.05 14.01
CA HIS A 162 13.45 -6.35 13.60
C HIS A 162 13.00 -7.22 14.78
N SER A 163 13.80 -7.28 15.85
CA SER A 163 13.46 -8.04 17.07
C SER A 163 12.19 -7.51 17.75
N ASP A 164 12.04 -6.19 17.83
CA ASP A 164 10.88 -5.56 18.45
C ASP A 164 9.61 -5.83 17.64
N LYS A 165 9.75 -5.85 16.30
CA LYS A 165 8.64 -6.26 15.42
C LYS A 165 8.24 -7.70 15.63
N GLN A 166 9.20 -8.63 15.76
CA GLN A 166 8.91 -10.04 16.06
C GLN A 166 8.14 -10.18 17.38
N GLU A 167 8.57 -9.48 18.44
CA GLU A 167 7.86 -9.48 19.71
C GLU A 167 6.44 -8.92 19.58
N ALA A 168 6.26 -7.82 18.83
CA ALA A 168 4.96 -7.22 18.60
C ALA A 168 4.00 -8.17 17.84
N TYR A 169 4.49 -8.85 16.80
CA TYR A 169 3.68 -9.83 16.06
C TYR A 169 3.44 -11.13 16.83
N ALA A 170 4.30 -11.49 17.80
CA ALA A 170 4.08 -12.66 18.67
C ALA A 170 2.93 -12.46 19.65
N CYS A 171 2.51 -11.23 19.93
CA CYS A 171 1.38 -10.90 20.79
C CYS A 171 0.05 -11.44 20.24
N ASP A 172 -0.96 -11.59 21.11
CA ASP A 172 -2.31 -11.97 20.70
C ASP A 172 -2.95 -10.92 19.77
N ILE A 173 -2.62 -9.64 20.01
CA ILE A 173 -3.16 -8.46 19.32
C ILE A 173 -2.00 -7.57 18.92
N THR A 174 -1.97 -7.14 17.64
CA THR A 174 -0.96 -6.21 17.15
C THR A 174 -1.62 -4.99 16.53
N TYR A 175 -1.34 -3.81 17.06
CA TYR A 175 -1.71 -2.52 16.47
C TYR A 175 -0.60 -2.04 15.53
N GLY A 176 -0.94 -1.34 14.46
CA GLY A 176 0.04 -0.75 13.55
C GLY A 176 -0.59 0.03 12.43
N THR A 177 0.24 0.61 11.56
CA THR A 177 -0.22 1.33 10.38
C THR A 177 -0.40 0.39 9.19
N ASN A 178 -1.29 0.75 8.27
CA ASN A 178 -1.51 0.02 7.02
C ASN A 178 -0.20 -0.18 6.24
N ASN A 179 0.65 0.84 6.20
CA ASN A 179 1.93 0.80 5.51
C ASN A 179 2.88 -0.24 6.14
N GLU A 180 3.08 -0.19 7.45
CA GLU A 180 4.01 -1.11 8.13
C GLU A 180 3.59 -2.57 8.00
N PHE A 181 2.30 -2.88 8.15
CA PHE A 181 1.82 -4.24 7.91
C PHE A 181 2.10 -4.74 6.49
N GLY A 182 1.87 -3.88 5.50
CA GLY A 182 2.12 -4.24 4.11
C GLY A 182 3.61 -4.33 3.77
N PHE A 183 4.45 -3.44 4.30
CA PHE A 183 5.90 -3.51 4.12
C PHE A 183 6.51 -4.71 4.83
N ASP A 184 6.05 -5.05 6.02
CA ASP A 184 6.53 -6.24 6.72
C ASP A 184 6.17 -7.53 5.96
N TYR A 185 4.97 -7.58 5.34
CA TYR A 185 4.63 -8.68 4.44
C TYR A 185 5.60 -8.79 3.25
N LEU A 186 5.95 -7.68 2.62
CA LEU A 186 6.90 -7.69 1.51
C LEU A 186 8.30 -8.11 2.00
N ARG A 187 8.76 -7.56 3.14
CA ARG A 187 10.06 -7.90 3.74
C ARG A 187 10.14 -9.39 4.10
N ASP A 188 9.09 -9.96 4.69
CA ASP A 188 9.03 -11.39 5.04
C ASP A 188 9.17 -12.32 3.83
N ASN A 189 8.76 -11.85 2.64
CA ASN A 189 8.93 -12.60 1.40
C ASN A 189 10.28 -12.35 0.71
N MET A 190 11.18 -11.59 1.34
CA MET A 190 12.54 -11.34 0.87
C MET A 190 13.62 -11.89 1.82
N VAL A 191 13.24 -12.37 3.02
CA VAL A 191 14.18 -12.91 4.02
C VAL A 191 14.86 -14.20 3.54
N LEU A 192 16.09 -14.43 4.00
CA LEU A 192 16.88 -15.60 3.64
C LEU A 192 16.72 -16.77 4.62
N TYR A 193 16.28 -16.51 5.84
CA TYR A 193 16.10 -17.49 6.89
C TYR A 193 14.69 -17.36 7.50
N LYS A 194 14.08 -18.49 7.87
CA LYS A 194 12.74 -18.53 8.45
C LYS A 194 12.65 -17.70 9.73
N GLU A 195 13.72 -17.70 10.54
CA GLU A 195 13.81 -16.99 11.80
C GLU A 195 13.78 -15.45 11.63
N GLN A 196 14.03 -14.97 10.41
CA GLN A 196 13.93 -13.55 10.07
C GLN A 196 12.50 -13.10 9.73
N MET A 197 11.55 -14.02 9.61
CA MET A 197 10.15 -13.63 9.39
C MET A 197 9.55 -13.04 10.66
N VAL A 198 8.77 -11.96 10.49
CA VAL A 198 8.11 -11.29 11.61
C VAL A 198 6.61 -11.60 11.69
N GLN A 199 5.93 -11.75 10.55
CA GLN A 199 4.48 -11.97 10.51
C GLN A 199 4.11 -13.44 10.67
N ARG A 200 3.02 -13.66 11.41
CA ARG A 200 2.29 -14.94 11.42
C ARG A 200 1.30 -14.98 10.24
N PRO A 201 0.72 -16.15 9.92
CA PRO A 201 -0.34 -16.24 8.90
C PRO A 201 -1.49 -15.26 9.18
N LEU A 202 -1.91 -14.53 8.16
CA LEU A 202 -2.92 -13.47 8.24
C LEU A 202 -4.30 -14.05 8.55
N TYR A 203 -4.80 -13.85 9.78
CA TYR A 203 -6.05 -14.43 10.24
C TYR A 203 -7.18 -13.41 10.28
N PHE A 204 -7.17 -12.46 11.21
CA PHE A 204 -8.21 -11.46 11.37
C PHE A 204 -7.63 -10.05 11.42
N CYS A 205 -8.24 -9.16 10.66
CA CYS A 205 -7.86 -7.76 10.62
C CYS A 205 -9.08 -6.85 10.82
N ILE A 206 -8.95 -5.84 11.66
CA ILE A 206 -9.88 -4.72 11.76
C ILE A 206 -9.16 -3.47 11.28
N ILE A 207 -9.78 -2.77 10.32
CA ILE A 207 -9.26 -1.52 9.78
C ILE A 207 -10.07 -0.36 10.37
N ASP A 208 -9.42 0.49 11.16
CA ASP A 208 -10.01 1.76 11.59
C ASP A 208 -9.88 2.80 10.48
N GLU A 209 -10.91 3.62 10.31
CA GLU A 209 -11.03 4.55 9.17
C GLU A 209 -10.86 3.83 7.83
N VAL A 210 -11.59 2.72 7.65
CA VAL A 210 -11.47 1.79 6.50
C VAL A 210 -11.61 2.47 5.15
N ASP A 211 -12.37 3.55 5.06
CA ASP A 211 -12.54 4.35 3.85
C ASP A 211 -11.29 5.17 3.49
N SER A 212 -10.46 5.56 4.46
CA SER A 212 -9.16 6.16 4.17
C SER A 212 -8.21 5.13 3.55
N ILE A 213 -8.08 4.00 4.22
CA ILE A 213 -7.07 3.00 3.88
C ILE A 213 -7.45 2.26 2.60
N LEU A 214 -8.69 1.79 2.49
CA LEU A 214 -9.10 0.95 1.35
C LEU A 214 -9.61 1.73 0.13
N ILE A 215 -9.86 3.04 0.26
CA ILE A 215 -10.33 3.87 -0.86
C ILE A 215 -9.31 4.96 -1.20
N ASP A 216 -8.97 5.84 -0.24
CA ASP A 216 -8.12 7.01 -0.55
C ASP A 216 -6.68 6.61 -0.82
N GLU A 217 -6.07 5.82 0.08
CA GLU A 217 -4.68 5.39 -0.01
C GLU A 217 -4.50 4.24 -1.02
N ALA A 218 -5.57 3.53 -1.37
CA ALA A 218 -5.53 2.40 -2.29
C ALA A 218 -5.36 2.79 -3.78
N ARG A 219 -4.91 4.00 -4.06
CA ARG A 219 -4.56 4.48 -5.42
C ARG A 219 -3.14 4.09 -5.84
N THR A 220 -2.24 3.94 -4.88
CA THR A 220 -0.84 3.61 -5.08
C THR A 220 -0.49 2.30 -4.40
N PRO A 221 0.30 1.42 -5.04
CA PRO A 221 0.79 0.21 -4.39
C PRO A 221 1.89 0.54 -3.37
N LEU A 222 2.13 -0.39 -2.46
CA LEU A 222 3.34 -0.42 -1.64
C LEU A 222 4.48 -0.95 -2.49
N ILE A 223 5.61 -0.26 -2.47
CA ILE A 223 6.78 -0.60 -3.27
C ILE A 223 8.02 -0.61 -2.38
N ILE A 224 8.78 -1.70 -2.43
CA ILE A 224 10.15 -1.77 -1.93
C ILE A 224 11.06 -1.67 -3.15
N SER A 225 11.95 -0.68 -3.15
CA SER A 225 12.90 -0.46 -4.23
C SER A 225 14.34 -0.55 -3.73
N GLY A 226 15.23 -0.97 -4.61
CA GLY A 226 16.67 -1.01 -4.39
C GLY A 226 17.42 -0.38 -5.57
N GLN A 227 18.72 -0.17 -5.40
CA GLN A 227 19.54 0.37 -6.47
C GLN A 227 19.85 -0.72 -7.50
N ALA A 228 19.52 -0.48 -8.76
CA ALA A 228 19.89 -1.36 -9.86
C ALA A 228 21.34 -1.14 -10.25
N GLN A 229 22.07 -2.22 -10.50
CA GLN A 229 23.45 -2.16 -11.04
C GLN A 229 23.48 -1.99 -12.58
N LYS A 230 22.43 -1.47 -13.20
CA LYS A 230 22.36 -1.35 -14.66
C LYS A 230 23.11 -0.13 -15.19
N SER A 231 23.69 -0.33 -16.37
CA SER A 231 24.54 0.63 -17.09
C SER A 231 23.86 1.99 -17.33
N THR A 232 24.43 3.05 -16.79
CA THR A 232 24.02 4.45 -17.04
C THR A 232 24.29 4.93 -18.46
N GLU A 233 25.05 4.16 -19.26
CA GLU A 233 25.46 4.51 -20.62
C GLU A 233 24.28 4.62 -21.59
N LEU A 234 23.22 3.83 -21.41
CA LEU A 234 22.04 3.86 -22.28
C LEU A 234 21.27 5.19 -22.17
N TYR A 235 21.22 5.82 -21.01
CA TYR A 235 20.60 7.14 -20.84
C TYR A 235 21.29 8.21 -21.66
N PHE A 236 22.62 8.25 -21.64
CA PHE A 236 23.39 9.18 -22.46
C PHE A 236 23.30 8.87 -23.95
N ALA A 237 23.20 7.59 -24.33
CA ALA A 237 23.02 7.20 -25.73
C ALA A 237 21.64 7.62 -26.25
N ALA A 238 20.58 7.37 -25.48
CA ALA A 238 19.22 7.77 -25.79
C ALA A 238 19.08 9.30 -25.87
N ASP A 239 19.65 10.04 -24.91
CA ASP A 239 19.63 11.52 -24.93
C ASP A 239 20.31 12.09 -26.19
N ARG A 240 21.50 11.56 -26.53
CA ARG A 240 22.20 11.98 -27.75
C ARG A 240 21.42 11.67 -29.02
N PHE A 241 20.69 10.58 -29.05
CA PHE A 241 19.83 10.22 -30.18
C PHE A 241 18.63 11.17 -30.27
N VAL A 242 17.90 11.38 -29.18
CA VAL A 242 16.69 12.18 -29.13
C VAL A 242 16.94 13.66 -29.49
N LYS A 243 18.07 14.23 -29.11
CA LYS A 243 18.49 15.61 -29.50
C LYS A 243 18.64 15.81 -31.02
N ARG A 244 18.65 14.74 -31.81
CA ARG A 244 18.74 14.80 -33.29
C ARG A 244 17.39 14.66 -33.98
N LEU A 245 16.32 14.37 -33.23
CA LEU A 245 14.97 14.17 -33.77
C LEU A 245 14.25 15.52 -33.97
N GLN A 246 13.36 15.56 -34.94
CA GLN A 246 12.57 16.72 -35.28
C GLN A 246 11.10 16.54 -34.91
N ASN A 247 10.51 17.54 -34.24
CA ASN A 247 9.11 17.53 -33.84
C ASN A 247 8.19 17.44 -35.09
N GLU A 248 7.05 16.79 -34.97
CA GLU A 248 6.03 16.52 -36.00
C GLU A 248 6.51 15.60 -37.14
N GLU A 249 7.81 15.42 -37.35
CA GLU A 249 8.36 14.50 -38.34
C GLU A 249 8.72 13.15 -37.73
N ASP A 250 9.45 13.17 -36.60
CA ASP A 250 10.02 11.98 -35.96
C ASP A 250 9.29 11.57 -34.69
N PHE A 251 8.61 12.53 -34.05
CA PHE A 251 7.81 12.29 -32.86
C PHE A 251 6.64 13.27 -32.76
N THR A 252 5.62 12.86 -32.01
CA THR A 252 4.43 13.70 -31.70
C THR A 252 4.38 13.97 -30.19
N VAL A 253 3.83 15.13 -29.83
CA VAL A 253 3.74 15.60 -28.43
C VAL A 253 2.31 15.97 -28.12
N ASP A 254 1.76 15.42 -27.04
CA ASP A 254 0.53 15.91 -26.43
C ASP A 254 0.85 16.56 -25.09
N ILE A 255 0.82 17.89 -25.07
CA ILE A 255 1.15 18.70 -23.89
C ILE A 255 0.09 18.57 -22.79
N LYS A 256 -1.19 18.31 -23.16
CA LYS A 256 -2.30 18.23 -22.18
C LYS A 256 -2.21 16.98 -21.30
N VAL A 257 -1.81 15.87 -21.88
CA VAL A 257 -1.61 14.60 -21.16
C VAL A 257 -0.13 14.30 -20.89
N LYS A 258 0.77 15.26 -21.18
CA LYS A 258 2.22 15.12 -20.98
C LYS A 258 2.78 13.83 -21.59
N SER A 259 2.36 13.48 -22.81
CA SER A 259 2.80 12.27 -23.51
C SER A 259 3.59 12.59 -24.79
N VAL A 260 4.51 11.69 -25.14
CA VAL A 260 5.30 11.75 -26.38
C VAL A 260 5.28 10.35 -27.02
N ALA A 261 5.28 10.32 -28.36
CA ALA A 261 5.37 9.08 -29.11
C ALA A 261 6.23 9.26 -30.36
N LEU A 262 7.04 8.25 -30.70
CA LEU A 262 7.77 8.22 -31.96
C LEU A 262 6.80 7.98 -33.13
N THR A 263 7.05 8.65 -34.28
CA THR A 263 6.40 8.31 -35.55
C THR A 263 7.12 7.14 -36.21
N GLU A 264 6.55 6.56 -37.28
CA GLU A 264 7.20 5.49 -38.07
C GLU A 264 8.60 5.92 -38.55
N LYS A 265 8.79 7.18 -38.91
CA LYS A 265 10.09 7.74 -39.28
C LYS A 265 11.06 7.78 -38.11
N GLY A 266 10.57 8.18 -36.93
CA GLY A 266 11.37 8.19 -35.71
C GLY A 266 11.84 6.80 -35.30
N VAL A 267 10.95 5.82 -35.38
CA VAL A 267 11.28 4.40 -35.14
C VAL A 267 12.36 3.91 -36.10
N SER A 268 12.20 4.14 -37.43
CA SER A 268 13.21 3.75 -38.42
C SER A 268 14.57 4.44 -38.21
N LYS A 269 14.57 5.68 -37.71
CA LYS A 269 15.82 6.37 -37.31
C LYS A 269 16.46 5.73 -36.07
N ALA A 270 15.65 5.32 -35.08
CA ALA A 270 16.11 4.64 -33.87
C ALA A 270 16.75 3.27 -34.21
N GLU A 271 16.06 2.46 -35.00
CA GLU A 271 16.55 1.16 -35.47
C GLU A 271 17.91 1.27 -36.17
N LYS A 272 18.04 2.26 -37.05
CA LYS A 272 19.33 2.52 -37.73
C LYS A 272 20.42 3.05 -36.78
N ALA A 273 20.05 3.90 -35.82
CA ALA A 273 21.03 4.49 -34.90
C ALA A 273 21.59 3.47 -33.90
N PHE A 274 20.79 2.52 -33.47
CA PHE A 274 21.18 1.49 -32.50
C PHE A 274 21.53 0.13 -33.17
N GLY A 275 21.37 0.01 -34.50
CA GLY A 275 21.75 -1.17 -35.25
C GLY A 275 20.84 -2.39 -35.00
N ILE A 276 19.56 -2.14 -34.77
CA ILE A 276 18.55 -3.17 -34.50
C ILE A 276 17.54 -3.26 -35.64
N GLU A 277 16.89 -4.42 -35.81
CA GLU A 277 15.90 -4.64 -36.88
C GLU A 277 14.49 -4.19 -36.50
N ASN A 278 14.10 -4.30 -35.21
CA ASN A 278 12.78 -3.92 -34.73
C ASN A 278 12.88 -3.36 -33.30
N LEU A 279 12.53 -2.10 -33.14
CA LEU A 279 12.56 -1.41 -31.84
C LEU A 279 11.52 -1.97 -30.85
N TYR A 280 10.43 -2.52 -31.35
CA TYR A 280 9.34 -3.07 -30.53
C TYR A 280 9.48 -4.57 -30.26
N ASP A 281 10.61 -5.18 -30.63
CA ASP A 281 10.91 -6.55 -30.25
C ASP A 281 11.13 -6.65 -28.73
N GLN A 282 10.77 -7.82 -28.18
CA GLN A 282 10.86 -8.09 -26.74
C GLN A 282 12.28 -7.91 -26.18
N SER A 283 13.32 -8.19 -27.00
CA SER A 283 14.73 -7.98 -26.64
C SER A 283 15.13 -6.50 -26.54
N HIS A 284 14.35 -5.58 -27.10
CA HIS A 284 14.66 -4.15 -27.19
C HIS A 284 13.73 -3.25 -26.36
N VAL A 285 12.86 -3.84 -25.53
CA VAL A 285 11.90 -3.09 -24.67
C VAL A 285 12.63 -2.07 -23.78
N THR A 286 13.76 -2.46 -23.20
CA THR A 286 14.60 -1.55 -22.36
C THR A 286 15.11 -0.36 -23.16
N LEU A 287 15.61 -0.57 -24.36
CA LEU A 287 16.09 0.52 -25.24
C LEU A 287 14.95 1.46 -25.64
N ASN A 288 13.80 0.92 -26.02
CA ASN A 288 12.61 1.71 -26.35
C ASN A 288 12.19 2.57 -25.17
N HIS A 289 12.17 2.00 -23.96
CA HIS A 289 11.86 2.71 -22.74
C HIS A 289 12.80 3.90 -22.52
N HIS A 290 14.11 3.71 -22.62
CA HIS A 290 15.10 4.81 -22.47
C HIS A 290 14.91 5.91 -23.52
N ILE A 291 14.57 5.56 -24.77
CA ILE A 291 14.29 6.55 -25.82
C ILE A 291 13.04 7.36 -25.49
N VAL A 292 11.96 6.73 -25.03
CA VAL A 292 10.73 7.41 -24.66
C VAL A 292 10.95 8.33 -23.46
N GLN A 293 11.68 7.90 -22.43
CA GLN A 293 12.01 8.73 -21.27
C GLN A 293 12.93 9.90 -21.65
N ALA A 294 13.92 9.68 -22.51
CA ALA A 294 14.76 10.75 -23.02
C ALA A 294 13.98 11.77 -23.84
N LEU A 295 13.01 11.33 -24.67
CA LEU A 295 12.07 12.23 -25.37
C LEU A 295 11.25 13.06 -24.40
N LYS A 296 10.65 12.43 -23.40
CA LYS A 296 9.86 13.10 -22.37
C LYS A 296 10.68 14.12 -21.59
N ALA A 297 11.90 13.77 -21.20
CA ALA A 297 12.82 14.65 -20.51
C ALA A 297 13.19 15.88 -21.36
N ASN A 298 13.47 15.70 -22.67
CA ASN A 298 13.91 16.78 -23.55
C ASN A 298 12.77 17.69 -24.03
N VAL A 299 11.57 17.14 -24.23
CA VAL A 299 10.47 17.84 -24.91
C VAL A 299 9.41 18.37 -23.95
N ILE A 300 9.10 17.64 -22.90
CA ILE A 300 8.03 18.00 -21.93
C ILE A 300 8.60 18.68 -20.71
N MET A 301 9.67 18.10 -20.11
CA MET A 301 10.21 18.57 -18.83
C MET A 301 11.05 19.83 -19.02
N ARG A 302 10.66 20.91 -18.35
CA ARG A 302 11.29 22.24 -18.48
C ARG A 302 12.10 22.57 -17.23
N ARG A 303 13.36 22.95 -17.45
CA ARG A 303 14.20 23.47 -16.37
C ARG A 303 13.58 24.77 -15.81
N ASP A 304 13.71 24.98 -14.52
CA ASP A 304 13.17 26.11 -13.73
C ASP A 304 11.63 26.18 -13.69
N VAL A 305 10.92 25.15 -14.18
CA VAL A 305 9.47 25.00 -14.11
C VAL A 305 9.09 23.68 -13.47
N ASP A 306 9.53 22.56 -14.04
CA ASP A 306 9.23 21.23 -13.55
C ASP A 306 10.33 20.70 -12.63
N TYR A 307 11.56 21.15 -12.80
CA TYR A 307 12.74 20.81 -11.98
C TYR A 307 13.77 21.94 -11.98
N VAL A 308 14.64 21.95 -10.98
CA VAL A 308 15.80 22.87 -10.84
C VAL A 308 17.06 22.02 -10.71
N VAL A 309 18.17 22.53 -11.21
CA VAL A 309 19.50 21.92 -11.02
C VAL A 309 20.25 22.70 -9.96
N THR A 310 20.61 22.04 -8.86
CA THR A 310 21.35 22.60 -7.73
C THR A 310 22.53 21.70 -7.39
N GLU A 311 23.75 22.24 -7.36
CA GLU A 311 24.97 21.54 -6.91
C GLU A 311 25.14 20.11 -7.49
N ASP A 312 24.95 19.97 -8.81
CA ASP A 312 24.98 18.69 -9.54
C ASP A 312 23.86 17.69 -9.22
N GLU A 313 22.74 18.15 -8.66
CA GLU A 313 21.54 17.36 -8.40
C GLU A 313 20.30 17.97 -9.07
N VAL A 314 19.43 17.10 -9.60
CA VAL A 314 18.10 17.47 -10.10
C VAL A 314 17.11 17.46 -8.95
N VAL A 315 16.48 18.60 -8.68
CA VAL A 315 15.44 18.73 -7.64
C VAL A 315 14.10 19.02 -8.29
N ILE A 316 13.09 18.22 -7.96
CA ILE A 316 11.73 18.38 -8.50
C ILE A 316 11.09 19.66 -7.95
N VAL A 317 10.36 20.37 -8.82
CA VAL A 317 9.46 21.46 -8.43
C VAL A 317 8.03 20.92 -8.40
N ASP A 318 7.35 21.07 -7.29
CA ASP A 318 5.95 20.68 -7.18
C ASP A 318 5.09 21.59 -8.10
N GLU A 319 4.38 20.98 -9.01
CA GLU A 319 3.53 21.65 -10.01
C GLU A 319 2.43 22.53 -9.37
N PHE A 320 1.96 22.18 -8.17
CA PHE A 320 0.87 22.88 -7.49
C PHE A 320 1.36 23.96 -6.52
N THR A 321 2.48 23.73 -5.87
CA THR A 321 2.99 24.64 -4.84
C THR A 321 4.20 25.46 -5.26
N GLY A 322 4.86 25.11 -6.37
CA GLY A 322 6.12 25.70 -6.80
C GLY A 322 7.30 25.47 -5.86
N ARG A 323 7.15 24.60 -4.85
CA ARG A 323 8.19 24.29 -3.85
C ARG A 323 9.17 23.24 -4.36
N LEU A 324 10.43 23.37 -3.95
CA LEU A 324 11.44 22.38 -4.23
C LEU A 324 11.20 21.13 -3.34
N MET A 325 11.16 19.97 -3.99
CA MET A 325 10.94 18.68 -3.34
C MET A 325 12.29 17.94 -3.23
N ALA A 326 13.13 18.35 -2.30
CA ALA A 326 14.43 17.71 -2.06
C ALA A 326 14.23 16.24 -1.64
N GLY A 327 15.07 15.36 -2.17
CA GLY A 327 15.03 13.92 -1.89
C GLY A 327 13.96 13.12 -2.65
N ARG A 328 13.06 13.78 -3.42
CA ARG A 328 12.14 13.09 -4.33
C ARG A 328 12.73 12.96 -5.73
N ARG A 329 12.40 11.84 -6.40
CA ARG A 329 12.84 11.56 -7.78
C ARG A 329 11.62 11.25 -8.65
N TYR A 330 11.69 11.57 -9.93
CA TYR A 330 10.71 11.07 -10.90
C TYR A 330 10.87 9.56 -11.07
N SER A 331 9.77 8.85 -11.22
CA SER A 331 9.75 7.40 -11.46
C SER A 331 10.17 7.03 -12.89
N ASP A 332 10.32 5.74 -13.11
CA ASP A 332 10.42 5.12 -14.43
C ASP A 332 11.60 5.61 -15.29
N GLY A 333 12.73 5.90 -14.67
CA GLY A 333 13.91 6.38 -15.40
C GLY A 333 13.84 7.82 -15.90
N LEU A 334 12.71 8.54 -15.67
CA LEU A 334 12.58 9.93 -16.13
C LEU A 334 13.57 10.86 -15.42
N HIS A 335 13.85 10.62 -14.12
CA HIS A 335 14.83 11.43 -13.38
C HIS A 335 16.21 11.27 -13.97
N GLN A 336 16.63 10.04 -14.24
CA GLN A 336 17.91 9.70 -14.89
C GLN A 336 18.00 10.28 -16.32
N ALA A 337 16.89 10.27 -17.05
CA ALA A 337 16.83 10.89 -18.37
C ALA A 337 17.00 12.43 -18.29
N ILE A 338 16.50 13.07 -17.21
CA ILE A 338 16.73 14.49 -16.96
C ILE A 338 18.17 14.72 -16.53
N GLU A 339 18.76 13.90 -15.67
CA GLU A 339 20.18 13.96 -15.30
C GLU A 339 21.07 13.85 -16.54
N ALA A 340 20.78 12.91 -17.45
CA ALA A 340 21.51 12.76 -18.72
C ALA A 340 21.33 13.98 -19.64
N LYS A 341 20.12 14.55 -19.72
CA LYS A 341 19.81 15.76 -20.48
C LYS A 341 20.64 16.96 -20.00
N GLU A 342 20.76 17.15 -18.71
CA GLU A 342 21.51 18.24 -18.07
C GLU A 342 23.02 17.96 -18.00
N GLY A 343 23.46 16.75 -18.36
CA GLY A 343 24.87 16.36 -18.37
C GLY A 343 25.45 16.13 -16.96
N ILE A 344 24.62 15.83 -16.01
CA ILE A 344 24.97 15.49 -14.63
C ILE A 344 25.28 13.98 -14.53
N GLU A 345 25.98 13.56 -13.50
CA GLU A 345 26.21 12.14 -13.23
C GLU A 345 24.87 11.42 -13.01
N VAL A 346 24.55 10.49 -13.92
CA VAL A 346 23.32 9.70 -13.84
C VAL A 346 23.46 8.72 -12.70
N GLN A 347 22.63 8.90 -11.67
CA GLN A 347 22.61 7.99 -10.54
C GLN A 347 21.89 6.69 -10.90
N ASN A 348 22.24 5.60 -10.20
CA ASN A 348 21.66 4.29 -10.44
C ASN A 348 20.13 4.33 -10.41
N GLU A 349 19.51 3.61 -11.32
CA GLU A 349 18.07 3.39 -11.36
C GLU A 349 17.60 2.69 -10.10
N SER A 350 16.47 3.11 -9.54
CA SER A 350 15.82 2.31 -8.51
C SER A 350 15.00 1.21 -9.17
N MET A 351 15.34 -0.04 -8.90
CA MET A 351 14.59 -1.20 -9.36
C MET A 351 13.53 -1.59 -8.32
N THR A 352 12.34 -1.93 -8.76
CA THR A 352 11.30 -2.46 -7.86
C THR A 352 11.65 -3.88 -7.45
N LEU A 353 11.91 -4.10 -6.16
CA LEU A 353 12.24 -5.40 -5.59
C LEU A 353 10.99 -6.19 -5.21
N ALA A 354 10.00 -5.52 -4.63
CA ALA A 354 8.73 -6.11 -4.26
C ALA A 354 7.63 -5.04 -4.30
N THR A 355 6.42 -5.45 -4.66
CA THR A 355 5.27 -4.57 -4.71
C THR A 355 4.00 -5.33 -4.36
N ILE A 356 3.04 -4.65 -3.74
CA ILE A 356 1.67 -5.14 -3.52
C ILE A 356 0.71 -3.98 -3.40
N THR A 357 -0.50 -4.10 -3.92
CA THR A 357 -1.57 -3.13 -3.66
C THR A 357 -2.21 -3.38 -2.29
N PHE A 358 -2.73 -2.33 -1.66
CA PHE A 358 -3.51 -2.49 -0.42
C PHE A 358 -4.69 -3.43 -0.61
N GLN A 359 -5.34 -3.37 -1.78
CA GLN A 359 -6.45 -4.23 -2.12
C GLN A 359 -6.07 -5.71 -2.00
N ASN A 360 -4.96 -6.11 -2.64
CA ASN A 360 -4.53 -7.50 -2.62
C ASN A 360 -3.97 -7.90 -1.26
N TYR A 361 -3.25 -7.02 -0.56
CA TYR A 361 -2.77 -7.31 0.78
C TYR A 361 -3.90 -7.60 1.77
N PHE A 362 -4.91 -6.72 1.87
CA PHE A 362 -6.01 -6.91 2.84
C PHE A 362 -6.96 -8.05 2.46
N ARG A 363 -7.05 -8.43 1.18
CA ARG A 363 -7.79 -9.61 0.73
C ARG A 363 -7.17 -10.94 1.17
N MET A 364 -5.90 -10.95 1.57
CA MET A 364 -5.22 -12.15 2.07
C MET A 364 -5.65 -12.55 3.48
N TYR A 365 -6.21 -11.63 4.27
CA TYR A 365 -6.74 -11.99 5.57
C TYR A 365 -7.93 -12.94 5.43
N ARG A 366 -7.92 -14.00 6.25
CA ARG A 366 -9.05 -14.94 6.27
C ARG A 366 -10.36 -14.25 6.65
N LYS A 367 -10.29 -13.22 7.50
CA LYS A 367 -11.42 -12.42 7.96
C LYS A 367 -11.00 -10.95 8.04
N LEU A 368 -11.77 -10.11 7.39
CA LEU A 368 -11.53 -8.66 7.34
C LEU A 368 -12.77 -7.94 7.83
N GLY A 369 -12.60 -6.97 8.73
CA GLY A 369 -13.64 -6.03 9.16
C GLY A 369 -13.13 -4.62 9.10
N GLY A 370 -14.03 -3.65 9.04
CA GLY A 370 -13.64 -2.23 9.01
C GLY A 370 -14.64 -1.34 9.73
N MET A 371 -14.19 -0.18 10.18
CA MET A 371 -15.05 0.82 10.79
C MET A 371 -14.73 2.22 10.29
N THR A 372 -15.77 3.01 10.07
CA THR A 372 -15.67 4.44 9.70
C THR A 372 -17.01 5.14 9.94
N GLY A 373 -17.03 6.46 9.84
CA GLY A 373 -18.27 7.26 9.90
C GLY A 373 -18.98 7.42 8.55
N THR A 374 -18.41 6.96 7.42
CA THR A 374 -18.78 7.40 6.07
C THR A 374 -18.63 6.32 4.97
N ALA A 375 -18.87 5.05 5.25
CA ALA A 375 -18.69 3.96 4.29
C ALA A 375 -19.82 3.84 3.25
N LYS A 376 -21.05 4.22 3.58
CA LYS A 376 -22.24 3.96 2.75
C LYS A 376 -22.18 4.52 1.34
N THR A 377 -21.47 5.62 1.15
CA THR A 377 -21.30 6.24 -0.17
C THR A 377 -20.49 5.36 -1.12
N GLU A 378 -19.59 4.55 -0.59
CA GLU A 378 -18.65 3.67 -1.33
C GLU A 378 -19.00 2.16 -1.14
N GLU A 379 -20.22 1.84 -0.68
CA GLU A 379 -20.66 0.47 -0.41
C GLU A 379 -20.48 -0.48 -1.60
N GLU A 380 -20.74 0.00 -2.82
CA GLU A 380 -20.57 -0.80 -4.04
C GLU A 380 -19.09 -1.18 -4.27
N GLU A 381 -18.18 -0.27 -3.98
CA GLU A 381 -16.75 -0.52 -4.11
C GLU A 381 -16.27 -1.50 -3.06
N PHE A 382 -16.62 -1.31 -1.79
CA PHE A 382 -16.29 -2.25 -0.72
C PHE A 382 -16.79 -3.66 -1.00
N LYS A 383 -17.99 -3.77 -1.54
CA LYS A 383 -18.57 -5.07 -1.90
C LYS A 383 -17.90 -5.72 -3.11
N LYS A 384 -17.59 -4.95 -4.16
CA LYS A 384 -17.02 -5.48 -5.41
C LYS A 384 -15.54 -5.86 -5.26
N ILE A 385 -14.76 -5.06 -4.54
CA ILE A 385 -13.31 -5.24 -4.41
C ILE A 385 -12.95 -6.15 -3.23
N TYR A 386 -13.54 -5.89 -2.06
CA TYR A 386 -13.15 -6.54 -0.81
C TYR A 386 -14.17 -7.58 -0.31
N GLY A 387 -15.34 -7.68 -0.93
CA GLY A 387 -16.43 -8.54 -0.45
C GLY A 387 -17.08 -8.07 0.85
N LEU A 388 -16.81 -6.81 1.26
CA LEU A 388 -17.29 -6.25 2.53
C LEU A 388 -18.66 -5.60 2.35
N GLU A 389 -19.59 -5.95 3.22
CA GLU A 389 -20.90 -5.31 3.33
C GLU A 389 -20.87 -4.18 4.36
N VAL A 390 -21.59 -3.10 4.11
CA VAL A 390 -21.67 -1.95 5.01
C VAL A 390 -22.92 -2.03 5.86
N LEU A 391 -22.76 -2.14 7.18
CA LEU A 391 -23.87 -2.07 8.14
C LEU A 391 -23.87 -0.70 8.83
N GLN A 392 -24.93 0.07 8.61
CA GLN A 392 -25.13 1.36 9.27
C GLN A 392 -25.66 1.14 10.67
N ILE A 393 -24.87 1.49 11.68
CA ILE A 393 -25.23 1.37 13.09
C ILE A 393 -25.96 2.65 13.53
N PRO A 394 -27.11 2.55 14.22
CA PRO A 394 -27.79 3.71 14.74
C PRO A 394 -26.95 4.44 15.81
N THR A 395 -27.12 5.75 15.91
CA THR A 395 -26.46 6.56 16.95
C THR A 395 -27.03 6.28 18.34
N ASN A 396 -26.18 6.34 19.37
CA ASN A 396 -26.60 6.16 20.77
C ASN A 396 -27.63 7.23 21.21
N ARG A 397 -27.42 8.47 20.78
CA ARG A 397 -28.34 9.58 20.97
C ARG A 397 -28.75 10.20 19.63
N PRO A 398 -29.98 10.74 19.50
CA PRO A 398 -30.39 11.41 18.26
C PRO A 398 -29.44 12.56 17.90
N ASN A 399 -29.07 12.66 16.62
CA ASN A 399 -28.26 13.75 16.12
C ASN A 399 -29.06 15.07 16.10
N GLN A 400 -28.53 16.13 16.76
CA GLN A 400 -29.14 17.46 16.83
C GLN A 400 -28.47 18.48 15.91
N ARG A 401 -27.47 18.06 15.11
CA ARG A 401 -26.73 18.92 14.17
C ARG A 401 -27.65 19.42 13.04
N VAL A 402 -27.53 20.73 12.77
CA VAL A 402 -28.21 21.38 11.65
C VAL A 402 -27.25 21.56 10.49
N ASP A 403 -27.52 20.90 9.38
CA ASP A 403 -26.74 21.06 8.14
C ASP A 403 -27.40 22.12 7.27
N ASN A 404 -26.85 23.34 7.24
CA ASN A 404 -27.37 24.47 6.44
C ASN A 404 -27.09 24.26 4.95
N PRO A 405 -27.94 24.85 4.07
CA PRO A 405 -27.70 24.82 2.62
C PRO A 405 -26.37 25.47 2.24
N ASP A 406 -25.79 25.01 1.10
CA ASP A 406 -24.60 25.60 0.55
C ASP A 406 -24.85 27.02 0.03
N ILE A 407 -23.92 27.91 0.25
CA ILE A 407 -23.94 29.26 -0.29
C ILE A 407 -22.89 29.36 -1.40
N VAL A 408 -23.30 29.76 -2.60
CA VAL A 408 -22.42 29.81 -3.77
C VAL A 408 -22.14 31.25 -4.17
N TYR A 409 -20.87 31.55 -4.48
CA TYR A 409 -20.40 32.85 -4.95
C TYR A 409 -19.84 32.72 -6.37
N LYS A 410 -19.85 33.84 -7.10
CA LYS A 410 -19.28 33.90 -8.46
C LYS A 410 -17.75 33.80 -8.41
N SER A 411 -17.11 34.47 -7.46
CA SER A 411 -15.66 34.55 -7.29
C SER A 411 -15.14 33.94 -5.98
N GLU A 412 -13.91 33.43 -5.98
CA GLU A 412 -13.23 32.95 -4.77
C GLU A 412 -13.06 34.07 -3.75
N LYS A 413 -12.78 35.29 -4.20
CA LYS A 413 -12.63 36.47 -3.35
C LYS A 413 -13.93 36.80 -2.60
N GLY A 414 -15.08 36.78 -3.27
CA GLY A 414 -16.38 36.97 -2.66
C GLY A 414 -16.69 35.89 -1.63
N LYS A 415 -16.36 34.65 -1.96
CA LYS A 415 -16.47 33.49 -1.04
C LYS A 415 -15.68 33.70 0.25
N PHE A 416 -14.36 33.99 0.15
CA PHE A 416 -13.52 34.18 1.34
C PHE A 416 -13.92 35.39 2.18
N ASN A 417 -14.36 36.50 1.57
CA ASN A 417 -14.92 37.63 2.33
C ASN A 417 -16.13 37.19 3.16
N ALA A 418 -17.05 36.45 2.58
CA ALA A 418 -18.23 35.95 3.27
C ALA A 418 -17.88 34.95 4.39
N VAL A 419 -16.90 34.08 4.17
CA VAL A 419 -16.38 33.17 5.20
C VAL A 419 -15.84 33.95 6.39
N VAL A 420 -15.03 34.99 6.16
CA VAL A 420 -14.46 35.82 7.21
C VAL A 420 -15.57 36.54 7.98
N GLU A 421 -16.59 37.10 7.31
CA GLU A 421 -17.74 37.77 7.97
C GLU A 421 -18.52 36.79 8.82
N ALA A 422 -18.79 35.56 8.33
CA ALA A 422 -19.45 34.51 9.11
C ALA A 422 -18.66 34.11 10.34
N ILE A 423 -17.31 34.06 10.25
CA ILE A 423 -16.44 33.78 11.40
C ILE A 423 -16.53 34.93 12.43
N VAL A 424 -16.44 36.18 12.00
CA VAL A 424 -16.53 37.37 12.88
C VAL A 424 -17.85 37.38 13.60
N GLU A 425 -18.98 37.17 12.92
CA GLU A 425 -20.33 37.18 13.54
C GLU A 425 -20.47 36.10 14.62
N ARG A 426 -19.98 34.88 14.37
CA ARG A 426 -20.11 33.77 15.32
C ARG A 426 -19.11 33.87 16.46
N HIS A 427 -17.88 34.30 16.17
CA HIS A 427 -16.88 34.57 17.20
C HIS A 427 -17.31 35.64 18.17
N ALA A 428 -18.04 36.70 17.72
CA ALA A 428 -18.66 37.68 18.58
C ALA A 428 -19.70 37.11 19.58
N LYS A 429 -20.27 35.93 19.24
CA LYS A 429 -21.20 35.17 20.10
C LYS A 429 -20.47 34.11 20.95
N ASN A 430 -19.14 34.05 20.94
CA ASN A 430 -18.29 33.03 21.55
C ASN A 430 -18.58 31.58 21.07
N GLN A 431 -19.22 31.40 19.93
CA GLN A 431 -19.42 30.07 19.35
C GLN A 431 -18.10 29.54 18.78
N PRO A 432 -17.65 28.31 19.10
CA PRO A 432 -16.46 27.74 18.50
C PRO A 432 -16.67 27.42 17.01
N ILE A 433 -15.63 27.62 16.20
CA ILE A 433 -15.69 27.50 14.76
C ILE A 433 -14.53 26.65 14.28
N LEU A 434 -14.82 25.62 13.47
CA LEU A 434 -13.83 24.85 12.74
C LEU A 434 -14.01 25.11 11.25
N VAL A 435 -12.98 25.60 10.60
CA VAL A 435 -12.97 25.88 9.16
C VAL A 435 -12.16 24.80 8.42
N GLY A 436 -12.83 24.07 7.54
CA GLY A 436 -12.20 23.09 6.67
C GLY A 436 -11.79 23.73 5.32
N THR A 437 -10.52 23.58 4.95
CA THR A 437 -9.98 24.03 3.66
C THR A 437 -9.41 22.85 2.88
N VAL A 438 -9.39 22.93 1.56
CA VAL A 438 -8.88 21.83 0.69
C VAL A 438 -7.36 21.94 0.53
N SER A 439 -6.80 23.15 0.50
CA SER A 439 -5.37 23.36 0.32
C SER A 439 -4.73 24.15 1.46
N ILE A 440 -3.41 24.01 1.58
CA ILE A 440 -2.60 24.78 2.55
C ILE A 440 -2.66 26.27 2.20
N GLU A 441 -2.62 26.61 0.92
CA GLU A 441 -2.69 27.99 0.42
C GLU A 441 -3.97 28.70 0.86
N ASN A 442 -5.11 28.01 0.74
CA ASN A 442 -6.40 28.53 1.19
C ASN A 442 -6.45 28.71 2.72
N SER A 443 -5.76 27.83 3.47
CA SER A 443 -5.61 27.97 4.92
C SER A 443 -4.78 29.21 5.29
N GLU A 444 -3.67 29.43 4.60
CA GLU A 444 -2.78 30.57 4.81
C GLU A 444 -3.46 31.89 4.43
N LEU A 445 -4.13 31.92 3.28
CA LEU A 445 -4.92 33.09 2.83
C LEU A 445 -5.98 33.48 3.88
N LEU A 446 -6.75 32.50 4.32
CA LEU A 446 -7.80 32.75 5.33
C LEU A 446 -7.20 33.21 6.67
N SER A 447 -6.07 32.62 7.08
CA SER A 447 -5.32 33.05 8.27
C SER A 447 -4.89 34.52 8.19
N GLU A 448 -4.35 34.94 7.04
CA GLU A 448 -3.98 36.36 6.84
C GLU A 448 -5.19 37.30 6.93
N MET A 449 -6.31 36.91 6.31
CA MET A 449 -7.54 37.71 6.35
C MET A 449 -8.08 37.85 7.79
N LEU A 450 -8.05 36.77 8.60
CA LEU A 450 -8.47 36.79 10.00
C LEU A 450 -7.52 37.61 10.89
N LYS A 451 -6.20 37.54 10.66
CA LYS A 451 -5.21 38.39 11.33
C LYS A 451 -5.51 39.88 11.10
N ARG A 452 -5.84 40.27 9.87
CA ARG A 452 -6.24 41.66 9.53
C ARG A 452 -7.51 42.11 10.25
N LYS A 453 -8.43 41.20 10.59
CA LYS A 453 -9.64 41.43 11.37
C LYS A 453 -9.42 41.34 12.91
N GLY A 454 -8.21 40.98 13.34
CA GLY A 454 -7.86 40.85 14.76
C GLY A 454 -8.45 39.62 15.45
N ILE A 455 -8.88 38.61 14.69
CA ILE A 455 -9.40 37.34 15.23
C ILE A 455 -8.25 36.40 15.59
N ARG A 456 -8.18 35.98 16.84
CA ARG A 456 -7.26 34.92 17.29
C ARG A 456 -7.72 33.57 16.73
N HIS A 457 -6.81 32.85 16.08
CA HIS A 457 -7.11 31.54 15.49
C HIS A 457 -5.87 30.66 15.49
N GLN A 458 -6.11 29.37 15.36
CA GLN A 458 -5.07 28.34 15.19
C GLN A 458 -5.19 27.74 13.78
N VAL A 459 -4.04 27.43 13.18
CA VAL A 459 -3.96 26.79 11.85
C VAL A 459 -3.28 25.43 12.00
N LEU A 460 -3.94 24.39 11.55
CA LEU A 460 -3.43 23.03 11.54
C LEU A 460 -2.78 22.73 10.19
N ASN A 461 -1.50 22.50 10.23
CA ASN A 461 -0.72 22.03 9.08
C ASN A 461 -0.28 20.61 9.34
N ALA A 462 -0.49 19.70 8.40
CA ALA A 462 -0.24 18.25 8.48
C ALA A 462 1.24 17.84 8.70
N LYS A 463 2.03 18.63 9.44
CA LYS A 463 3.46 18.36 9.67
C LYS A 463 3.77 17.65 10.99
N TYR A 464 2.89 17.75 12.00
CA TYR A 464 3.14 17.23 13.36
C TYR A 464 1.87 16.66 13.98
N HIS A 465 1.64 15.36 13.85
CA HIS A 465 0.41 14.69 14.30
C HIS A 465 0.10 14.83 15.81
N ALA A 466 1.11 14.87 16.67
CA ALA A 466 0.90 15.01 18.11
C ALA A 466 0.41 16.42 18.49
N GLU A 467 1.01 17.48 17.92
CA GLU A 467 0.60 18.87 18.12
C GLU A 467 -0.80 19.12 17.53
N GLU A 468 -1.12 18.48 16.41
CA GLU A 468 -2.45 18.52 15.81
C GLU A 468 -3.53 18.00 16.75
N ALA A 469 -3.27 16.88 17.43
CA ALA A 469 -4.24 16.30 18.36
C ALA A 469 -4.55 17.24 19.54
N GLU A 470 -3.55 17.94 20.06
CA GLU A 470 -3.72 18.91 21.15
C GLU A 470 -4.53 20.13 20.67
N ILE A 471 -4.21 20.70 19.52
CA ILE A 471 -4.92 21.83 18.93
C ILE A 471 -6.38 21.48 18.64
N ILE A 472 -6.63 20.30 18.07
CA ILE A 472 -7.99 19.83 17.76
C ILE A 472 -8.80 19.60 19.04
N SER A 473 -8.21 19.09 20.10
CA SER A 473 -8.90 18.93 21.38
C SER A 473 -9.38 20.26 21.95
N GLY A 474 -8.63 21.34 21.71
CA GLY A 474 -8.99 22.71 22.08
C GLY A 474 -10.03 23.39 21.18
N ALA A 475 -10.31 22.85 19.98
CA ALA A 475 -11.19 23.48 19.00
C ALA A 475 -12.65 23.57 19.42
N GLY A 476 -13.09 22.83 20.46
CA GLY A 476 -14.42 22.86 21.02
C GLY A 476 -14.63 23.89 22.15
N GLN A 477 -13.61 24.68 22.51
CA GLN A 477 -13.69 25.66 23.57
C GLN A 477 -14.41 26.94 23.11
N ALA A 478 -15.06 27.66 24.04
CA ALA A 478 -15.80 28.88 23.74
C ALA A 478 -14.90 29.91 23.03
N GLY A 479 -15.35 30.42 21.87
CA GLY A 479 -14.65 31.42 21.08
C GLY A 479 -13.43 30.91 20.33
N ALA A 480 -13.14 29.59 20.32
CA ALA A 480 -12.06 28.99 19.53
C ALA A 480 -12.34 29.12 18.03
N VAL A 481 -11.33 29.53 17.26
CA VAL A 481 -11.36 29.52 15.80
C VAL A 481 -10.18 28.67 15.31
N THR A 482 -10.49 27.56 14.64
CA THR A 482 -9.48 26.63 14.14
C THR A 482 -9.64 26.46 12.64
N ILE A 483 -8.56 26.63 11.87
CA ILE A 483 -8.51 26.34 10.44
C ILE A 483 -7.76 25.02 10.28
N ALA A 484 -8.37 24.08 9.58
CA ALA A 484 -7.78 22.76 9.37
C ALA A 484 -7.86 22.35 7.89
N THR A 485 -6.82 21.72 7.37
CA THR A 485 -6.90 21.00 6.10
C THR A 485 -7.63 19.67 6.28
N ASN A 486 -8.08 19.04 5.21
CA ASN A 486 -8.97 17.87 5.20
C ASN A 486 -8.54 16.72 6.11
N MET A 487 -7.25 16.45 6.13
CA MET A 487 -6.67 15.28 6.82
C MET A 487 -6.31 15.59 8.27
N ALA A 488 -6.19 16.86 8.63
CA ALA A 488 -5.73 17.28 9.95
C ALA A 488 -6.71 16.89 11.06
N GLY A 489 -6.18 16.29 12.12
CA GLY A 489 -6.94 15.87 13.31
C GLY A 489 -7.91 14.71 13.07
N ARG A 490 -7.74 13.89 12.02
CA ARG A 490 -8.52 12.65 11.83
C ARG A 490 -8.25 11.68 12.96
N GLY A 491 -9.29 10.97 13.43
CA GLY A 491 -9.18 10.06 14.57
C GLY A 491 -9.13 10.74 15.95
N THR A 492 -9.15 12.09 16.00
CA THR A 492 -9.19 12.85 17.26
C THR A 492 -10.57 13.45 17.49
N ASP A 493 -11.10 13.26 18.68
CA ASP A 493 -12.40 13.79 19.05
C ASP A 493 -12.32 15.25 19.54
N ILE A 494 -13.29 16.08 19.10
CA ILE A 494 -13.47 17.45 19.57
C ILE A 494 -14.53 17.41 20.66
N LEU A 495 -14.14 17.72 21.90
CA LEU A 495 -15.03 17.81 23.03
C LEU A 495 -15.46 19.26 23.22
N LEU A 496 -16.77 19.49 23.44
CA LEU A 496 -17.29 20.82 23.70
C LEU A 496 -16.89 21.28 25.11
N GLY A 497 -16.44 22.52 25.22
CA GLY A 497 -16.21 23.17 26.50
C GLY A 497 -17.50 23.40 27.30
N GLU A 498 -17.36 23.72 28.58
CA GLU A 498 -18.48 23.97 29.45
C GLU A 498 -19.32 25.17 28.95
N GLY A 499 -20.64 25.01 28.86
CA GLY A 499 -21.55 26.02 28.35
C GLY A 499 -21.60 26.22 26.83
N VAL A 500 -20.75 25.55 26.06
CA VAL A 500 -20.71 25.70 24.58
C VAL A 500 -21.95 25.10 23.92
N SER A 501 -22.56 24.09 24.51
CA SER A 501 -23.85 23.55 24.05
C SER A 501 -24.94 24.61 23.99
N ASP A 502 -24.99 25.52 24.96
CA ASP A 502 -26.00 26.61 25.02
C ASP A 502 -25.73 27.69 23.93
N LEU A 503 -24.48 27.77 23.44
CA LEU A 503 -24.10 28.67 22.34
C LEU A 503 -24.40 28.07 20.95
N GLY A 504 -25.02 26.89 20.90
CA GLY A 504 -25.34 26.16 19.66
C GLY A 504 -24.28 25.18 19.22
N GLY A 505 -23.29 24.86 20.09
CA GLY A 505 -22.25 23.90 19.85
C GLY A 505 -21.22 24.32 18.78
N LEU A 506 -20.44 23.38 18.28
CA LEU A 506 -19.42 23.63 17.27
C LEU A 506 -20.05 23.96 15.90
N HIS A 507 -19.60 25.06 15.29
CA HIS A 507 -19.95 25.42 13.93
C HIS A 507 -18.85 25.03 12.95
N ILE A 508 -19.22 24.28 11.87
CA ILE A 508 -18.30 23.85 10.82
C ILE A 508 -18.52 24.73 9.60
N ILE A 509 -17.44 25.29 9.06
CA ILE A 509 -17.41 25.98 7.77
C ILE A 509 -16.58 25.16 6.81
N GLY A 510 -17.15 24.73 5.68
CA GLY A 510 -16.41 24.20 4.55
C GLY A 510 -16.18 25.29 3.52
N THR A 511 -14.95 25.53 3.11
CA THR A 511 -14.63 26.57 2.12
C THR A 511 -14.75 26.09 0.67
N GLU A 512 -14.80 24.77 0.46
CA GLU A 512 -14.94 24.10 -0.82
C GLU A 512 -15.59 22.75 -0.65
N ARG A 513 -16.11 22.17 -1.74
CA ARG A 513 -16.46 20.76 -1.81
C ARG A 513 -15.24 19.94 -2.16
N HIS A 514 -15.07 18.83 -1.47
CA HIS A 514 -14.01 17.88 -1.74
C HIS A 514 -14.31 17.01 -2.97
N GLU A 515 -13.32 16.27 -3.44
CA GLU A 515 -13.47 15.30 -4.52
C GLU A 515 -14.52 14.22 -4.24
N SER A 516 -14.76 13.91 -2.96
CA SER A 516 -15.72 12.91 -2.51
C SER A 516 -16.70 13.48 -1.48
N ARG A 517 -17.98 13.14 -1.62
CA ARG A 517 -19.02 13.45 -0.63
C ARG A 517 -18.72 12.88 0.75
N ARG A 518 -18.00 11.77 0.77
CA ARG A 518 -17.54 11.12 1.99
C ARG A 518 -16.67 12.06 2.85
N ILE A 519 -15.71 12.74 2.26
CA ILE A 519 -14.83 13.70 2.94
C ILE A 519 -15.64 14.89 3.48
N ASP A 520 -16.60 15.41 2.71
CA ASP A 520 -17.52 16.44 3.18
C ASP A 520 -18.32 15.98 4.43
N ASN A 521 -18.78 14.72 4.41
CA ASN A 521 -19.50 14.13 5.53
C ASN A 521 -18.61 13.91 6.76
N GLN A 522 -17.33 13.59 6.57
CA GLN A 522 -16.35 13.51 7.66
C GLN A 522 -16.12 14.88 8.29
N LEU A 523 -16.00 15.93 7.49
CA LEU A 523 -15.90 17.31 8.00
C LEU A 523 -17.15 17.68 8.78
N ARG A 524 -18.36 17.49 8.23
CA ARG A 524 -19.62 17.71 8.94
C ARG A 524 -19.71 16.91 10.24
N GLY A 525 -19.20 15.68 10.23
CA GLY A 525 -19.19 14.77 11.37
C GLY A 525 -18.32 15.22 12.56
N ARG A 526 -17.54 16.30 12.40
CA ARG A 526 -16.81 16.90 13.51
C ARG A 526 -17.72 17.59 14.52
N ALA A 527 -18.94 18.00 14.13
CA ALA A 527 -19.96 18.60 14.99
C ALA A 527 -21.15 17.67 15.23
N GLY A 528 -21.90 17.88 16.28
CA GLY A 528 -23.13 17.15 16.62
C GLY A 528 -22.86 15.74 17.12
N ARG A 529 -21.88 15.53 18.00
CA ARG A 529 -21.48 14.23 18.56
C ARG A 529 -22.27 13.90 19.80
N GLN A 530 -22.60 12.63 20.01
CA GLN A 530 -23.31 12.13 21.21
C GLN A 530 -24.56 12.96 21.62
N GLY A 531 -25.27 13.49 20.61
CA GLY A 531 -26.46 14.33 20.84
C GLY A 531 -26.16 15.80 21.16
N ASP A 532 -24.92 16.25 21.03
CA ASP A 532 -24.60 17.68 21.18
C ASP A 532 -25.22 18.50 20.05
N PRO A 533 -25.58 19.76 20.26
CA PRO A 533 -25.92 20.66 19.18
C PRO A 533 -24.71 21.01 18.33
N GLY A 534 -24.95 21.45 17.12
CA GLY A 534 -23.92 21.87 16.18
C GLY A 534 -24.52 22.32 14.87
N SER A 535 -23.73 22.98 14.03
CA SER A 535 -24.18 23.40 12.72
C SER A 535 -23.07 23.35 11.69
N THR A 536 -23.45 23.14 10.44
CA THR A 536 -22.47 23.09 9.33
C THR A 536 -22.96 23.96 8.17
N GLN A 537 -22.03 24.59 7.44
CA GLN A 537 -22.33 25.34 6.23
C GLN A 537 -21.14 25.33 5.28
N PHE A 538 -21.41 25.12 4.00
CA PHE A 538 -20.39 25.20 2.95
C PHE A 538 -20.53 26.52 2.19
N TYR A 539 -19.40 27.18 1.96
CA TYR A 539 -19.23 28.36 1.14
C TYR A 539 -18.44 27.99 -0.11
N LEU A 540 -19.06 28.12 -1.28
CA LEU A 540 -18.54 27.60 -2.51
C LEU A 540 -18.35 28.72 -3.54
N SER A 541 -17.47 28.51 -4.50
CA SER A 541 -17.28 29.39 -5.65
C SER A 541 -17.31 28.60 -6.95
N LEU A 542 -17.73 29.27 -8.03
CA LEU A 542 -17.57 28.71 -9.38
C LEU A 542 -16.11 28.65 -9.83
N GLY A 543 -15.24 29.38 -9.12
CA GLY A 543 -13.78 29.31 -9.29
C GLY A 543 -13.13 28.14 -8.58
N ASP A 544 -13.84 27.39 -7.75
CA ASP A 544 -13.31 26.22 -7.05
C ASP A 544 -12.89 25.13 -8.04
N GLU A 545 -11.83 24.39 -7.73
CA GLU A 545 -11.20 23.43 -8.63
C GLU A 545 -12.16 22.36 -9.16
N LEU A 546 -13.03 21.84 -8.29
CA LEU A 546 -14.06 20.89 -8.64
C LEU A 546 -14.98 21.42 -9.74
N MET A 547 -15.34 22.70 -9.65
CA MET A 547 -16.24 23.34 -10.62
C MET A 547 -15.51 23.65 -11.93
N LYS A 548 -14.27 24.11 -11.88
CA LYS A 548 -13.43 24.35 -13.09
C LYS A 548 -13.25 23.08 -13.92
N ARG A 549 -13.03 21.92 -13.28
CA ARG A 549 -12.80 20.65 -13.98
C ARG A 549 -14.06 20.01 -14.56
N PHE A 550 -15.22 20.15 -13.90
CA PHE A 550 -16.38 19.29 -14.20
C PHE A 550 -17.71 20.00 -14.45
N GLY A 551 -17.82 21.31 -14.44
CA GLY A 551 -19.14 21.88 -14.65
C GLY A 551 -19.33 23.39 -14.67
N ALA A 552 -18.28 24.20 -14.65
CA ALA A 552 -18.43 25.64 -14.52
C ALA A 552 -18.94 26.38 -15.77
N ASP A 553 -18.58 25.93 -16.99
CA ASP A 553 -18.79 26.71 -18.20
C ASP A 553 -20.26 27.05 -18.47
N ASN A 554 -21.16 26.10 -18.32
CA ASN A 554 -22.60 26.33 -18.55
C ASN A 554 -23.24 27.18 -17.43
N VAL A 555 -22.77 27.02 -16.20
CA VAL A 555 -23.28 27.73 -15.03
C VAL A 555 -22.74 29.17 -15.01
N LEU A 556 -21.48 29.39 -15.35
CA LEU A 556 -20.85 30.71 -15.53
C LEU A 556 -21.55 31.50 -16.62
N ALA A 557 -21.75 30.92 -17.79
CA ALA A 557 -22.44 31.59 -18.89
C ALA A 557 -23.89 31.98 -18.53
N MET A 558 -24.56 31.17 -17.72
CA MET A 558 -25.90 31.50 -17.23
C MET A 558 -25.87 32.65 -16.20
N MET A 559 -24.90 32.68 -15.31
CA MET A 559 -24.74 33.72 -14.30
C MET A 559 -24.34 35.06 -14.90
N GLU A 560 -23.48 35.05 -15.90
CA GLU A 560 -23.12 36.27 -16.64
C GLU A 560 -24.35 36.88 -17.34
N ARG A 561 -25.22 36.06 -17.91
CA ARG A 561 -26.48 36.52 -18.50
C ARG A 561 -27.48 37.08 -17.48
N LEU A 562 -27.43 36.59 -16.24
CA LEU A 562 -28.32 37.03 -15.15
C LEU A 562 -27.80 38.25 -14.38
N GLY A 563 -26.57 38.73 -14.65
CA GLY A 563 -26.01 39.96 -14.09
C GLY A 563 -25.69 39.90 -12.58
N PHE A 564 -25.38 38.74 -12.03
CA PHE A 564 -25.01 38.63 -10.62
C PHE A 564 -23.68 39.29 -10.28
N GLU A 565 -23.63 40.04 -9.17
CA GLU A 565 -22.41 40.69 -8.65
C GLU A 565 -21.46 39.66 -8.01
N GLU A 566 -20.19 39.98 -7.89
CA GLU A 566 -19.15 39.05 -7.40
C GLU A 566 -19.35 38.59 -5.94
N ASP A 567 -19.86 39.49 -5.09
CA ASP A 567 -20.06 39.26 -3.65
C ASP A 567 -21.50 38.84 -3.29
N GLN A 568 -22.37 38.63 -4.29
CA GLN A 568 -23.76 38.28 -4.08
C GLN A 568 -23.89 36.79 -3.77
N PRO A 569 -24.46 36.39 -2.61
CA PRO A 569 -24.73 34.99 -2.28
C PRO A 569 -25.83 34.44 -3.17
N ILE A 570 -25.64 33.26 -3.69
CA ILE A 570 -26.57 32.58 -4.57
C ILE A 570 -27.02 31.27 -3.91
N GLU A 571 -28.28 31.22 -3.53
CA GLU A 571 -28.93 29.98 -3.10
C GLU A 571 -29.77 29.42 -4.27
N SER A 572 -29.24 28.40 -4.93
CA SER A 572 -29.94 27.77 -6.04
C SER A 572 -29.84 26.26 -5.95
N ARG A 573 -30.99 25.59 -5.83
CA ARG A 573 -31.06 24.11 -5.88
C ARG A 573 -30.49 23.51 -7.18
N MET A 574 -30.48 24.29 -8.24
CA MET A 574 -29.93 23.84 -9.52
C MET A 574 -28.39 23.79 -9.47
N ILE A 575 -27.76 24.80 -8.87
CA ILE A 575 -26.30 24.87 -8.69
C ILE A 575 -25.83 23.78 -7.71
N THR A 576 -26.53 23.60 -6.59
CA THR A 576 -26.22 22.52 -5.64
C THR A 576 -26.26 21.15 -6.32
N ARG A 577 -27.26 20.90 -7.17
CA ARG A 577 -27.32 19.63 -7.96
C ARG A 577 -26.20 19.52 -8.99
N ALA A 578 -25.77 20.62 -9.60
CA ALA A 578 -24.65 20.61 -10.55
C ALA A 578 -23.35 20.22 -9.82
N ILE A 579 -23.10 20.79 -8.64
CA ILE A 579 -21.95 20.46 -7.80
C ILE A 579 -21.98 18.99 -7.36
N GLU A 580 -23.12 18.48 -6.89
CA GLU A 580 -23.28 17.08 -6.53
C GLU A 580 -23.03 16.14 -7.74
N SER A 581 -23.47 16.55 -8.94
CA SER A 581 -23.22 15.80 -10.16
C SER A 581 -21.74 15.79 -10.54
N ALA A 582 -21.05 16.91 -10.34
CA ALA A 582 -19.60 17.02 -10.54
C ALA A 582 -18.84 16.08 -9.58
N GLN A 583 -19.16 16.11 -8.29
CA GLN A 583 -18.57 15.20 -7.30
C GLN A 583 -18.78 13.72 -7.69
N LYS A 584 -19.99 13.34 -8.08
CA LYS A 584 -20.28 11.96 -8.52
C LYS A 584 -19.46 11.53 -9.73
N ARG A 585 -19.13 12.45 -10.64
CA ARG A 585 -18.25 12.15 -11.77
C ARG A 585 -16.81 11.91 -11.31
N VAL A 586 -16.32 12.74 -10.40
CA VAL A 586 -14.98 12.57 -9.83
C VAL A 586 -14.88 11.24 -9.07
N GLU A 587 -15.87 10.96 -8.21
CA GLU A 587 -15.97 9.68 -7.49
C GLU A 587 -15.93 8.50 -8.47
N GLY A 588 -16.72 8.57 -9.55
CA GLY A 588 -16.75 7.54 -10.59
C GLY A 588 -15.41 7.37 -11.31
N ASN A 589 -14.78 8.47 -11.75
CA ASN A 589 -13.47 8.41 -12.38
C ASN A 589 -12.40 7.82 -11.45
N ASN A 590 -12.39 8.23 -10.18
CA ASN A 590 -11.46 7.71 -9.19
C ASN A 590 -11.69 6.20 -8.93
N PHE A 591 -12.94 5.77 -8.90
CA PHE A 591 -13.30 4.35 -8.82
C PHE A 591 -12.78 3.56 -10.02
N ASP A 592 -12.98 4.07 -11.25
CA ASP A 592 -12.50 3.42 -12.46
C ASP A 592 -10.97 3.31 -12.47
N VAL A 593 -10.25 4.35 -12.05
CA VAL A 593 -8.78 4.31 -11.92
C VAL A 593 -8.35 3.22 -10.93
N ARG A 594 -8.92 3.18 -9.72
CA ARG A 594 -8.60 2.13 -8.73
C ARG A 594 -8.91 0.73 -9.24
N LYS A 595 -10.03 0.58 -9.96
CA LYS A 595 -10.42 -0.69 -10.57
C LYS A 595 -9.41 -1.14 -11.63
N ILE A 596 -8.95 -0.23 -12.47
CA ILE A 596 -7.93 -0.54 -13.48
C ILE A 596 -6.62 -0.96 -12.81
N VAL A 597 -6.14 -0.19 -11.82
CA VAL A 597 -4.93 -0.54 -11.06
C VAL A 597 -5.05 -1.95 -10.46
N LEU A 598 -6.19 -2.25 -9.83
CA LEU A 598 -6.42 -3.59 -9.27
C LEU A 598 -6.42 -4.67 -10.35
N GLN A 599 -7.07 -4.45 -11.51
CA GLN A 599 -7.14 -5.45 -12.57
C GLN A 599 -5.76 -5.81 -13.13
N TYR A 600 -4.86 -4.85 -13.24
CA TYR A 600 -3.46 -5.10 -13.63
C TYR A 600 -2.68 -5.79 -12.51
N ASP A 601 -2.86 -5.36 -11.25
CA ASP A 601 -2.17 -5.99 -10.13
C ASP A 601 -2.71 -7.39 -9.79
N ASP A 602 -3.96 -7.72 -10.11
CA ASP A 602 -4.51 -9.07 -9.93
C ASP A 602 -3.74 -10.11 -10.77
N VAL A 603 -3.23 -9.73 -11.95
CA VAL A 603 -2.35 -10.61 -12.77
C VAL A 603 -1.04 -10.87 -12.03
N MET A 604 -0.40 -9.80 -11.57
CA MET A 604 0.83 -9.90 -10.78
C MET A 604 0.60 -10.64 -9.46
N ASN A 605 -0.56 -10.46 -8.84
CA ASN A 605 -0.86 -11.09 -7.56
C ASN A 605 -0.95 -12.63 -7.67
N GLN A 606 -1.57 -13.14 -8.73
CA GLN A 606 -1.62 -14.58 -8.99
C GLN A 606 -0.21 -15.16 -9.13
N GLN A 607 0.67 -14.50 -9.84
CA GLN A 607 2.06 -14.91 -10.01
C GLN A 607 2.85 -14.79 -8.70
N ARG A 608 2.64 -13.71 -7.95
CA ARG A 608 3.25 -13.47 -6.62
C ARG A 608 2.89 -14.56 -5.63
N GLU A 609 1.61 -14.95 -5.56
CA GLU A 609 1.15 -16.03 -4.67
C GLU A 609 1.85 -17.35 -4.96
N ILE A 610 2.07 -17.69 -6.23
CA ILE A 610 2.78 -18.90 -6.63
C ILE A 610 4.24 -18.83 -6.17
N ILE A 611 4.94 -17.76 -6.50
CA ILE A 611 6.37 -17.58 -6.18
C ILE A 611 6.60 -17.54 -4.67
N TYR A 612 5.81 -16.74 -3.94
CA TYR A 612 5.97 -16.58 -2.49
C TYR A 612 5.61 -17.87 -1.74
N LYS A 613 4.64 -18.63 -2.25
CA LYS A 613 4.33 -19.96 -1.69
C LYS A 613 5.49 -20.93 -1.89
N GLN A 614 6.04 -21.03 -3.10
CA GLN A 614 7.19 -21.90 -3.37
C GLN A 614 8.40 -21.48 -2.53
N ARG A 615 8.67 -20.18 -2.45
CA ARG A 615 9.76 -19.64 -1.63
C ARG A 615 9.61 -20.00 -0.16
N ARG A 616 8.40 -19.89 0.38
CA ARG A 616 8.09 -20.26 1.76
C ARG A 616 8.26 -21.77 2.00
N GLU A 617 7.84 -22.61 1.06
CA GLU A 617 8.05 -24.06 1.13
C GLU A 617 9.54 -24.41 1.22
N VAL A 618 10.39 -23.72 0.46
CA VAL A 618 11.86 -23.88 0.53
C VAL A 618 12.42 -23.43 1.88
N LEU A 619 11.94 -22.31 2.43
CA LEU A 619 12.37 -21.79 3.74
C LEU A 619 11.94 -22.70 4.91
N GLU A 620 10.72 -23.23 4.87
CA GLU A 620 10.12 -24.00 5.97
C GLU A 620 10.55 -25.47 5.96
N SER A 621 10.88 -26.04 4.80
CA SER A 621 11.26 -27.45 4.67
C SER A 621 12.69 -27.67 5.13
N GLU A 622 12.92 -28.71 5.93
CA GLU A 622 14.28 -29.15 6.30
C GLU A 622 15.00 -29.80 5.10
N ASN A 623 14.27 -30.58 4.30
CA ASN A 623 14.80 -31.26 3.14
C ASN A 623 14.01 -30.88 1.88
N ILE A 624 14.66 -30.23 0.92
CA ILE A 624 14.08 -29.77 -0.33
C ILE A 624 14.49 -30.60 -1.56
N LYS A 625 15.10 -31.77 -1.35
CA LYS A 625 15.54 -32.69 -2.43
C LYS A 625 14.44 -32.95 -3.45
N GLN A 626 13.23 -33.25 -2.98
CA GLN A 626 12.10 -33.50 -3.86
C GLN A 626 11.74 -32.26 -4.70
N ILE A 627 11.73 -31.07 -4.12
CA ILE A 627 11.47 -29.79 -4.82
C ILE A 627 12.52 -29.57 -5.92
N VAL A 628 13.79 -29.85 -5.62
CA VAL A 628 14.88 -29.75 -6.60
C VAL A 628 14.66 -30.71 -7.79
N PHE A 629 14.30 -31.96 -7.54
CA PHE A 629 14.02 -32.91 -8.59
C PHE A 629 12.77 -32.57 -9.40
N GLU A 630 11.75 -32.00 -8.80
CA GLU A 630 10.57 -31.44 -9.48
C GLU A 630 10.93 -30.25 -10.39
N MET A 631 12.02 -29.53 -10.07
CA MET A 631 12.57 -28.49 -10.97
C MET A 631 13.44 -29.04 -12.08
N ILE A 632 14.21 -30.09 -11.83
CA ILE A 632 15.13 -30.70 -12.83
C ILE A 632 14.37 -31.43 -13.92
N LYS A 633 13.35 -32.24 -13.59
CA LYS A 633 12.62 -33.05 -14.54
C LYS A 633 12.04 -32.28 -15.73
N PRO A 634 11.34 -31.12 -15.53
CA PRO A 634 10.85 -30.33 -16.65
C PRO A 634 11.95 -29.75 -17.56
N VAL A 635 13.16 -29.55 -17.06
CA VAL A 635 14.28 -29.11 -17.88
C VAL A 635 14.65 -30.20 -18.88
N ILE A 636 14.73 -31.45 -18.42
CA ILE A 636 15.01 -32.62 -19.29
C ILE A 636 13.91 -32.80 -20.33
N GLU A 637 12.63 -32.73 -19.89
CA GLU A 637 11.47 -32.85 -20.78
C GLU A 637 11.50 -31.80 -21.90
N ARG A 638 11.76 -30.51 -21.54
CA ARG A 638 11.85 -29.43 -22.54
C ARG A 638 12.95 -29.61 -23.54
N VAL A 639 14.11 -30.10 -23.13
CA VAL A 639 15.23 -30.33 -24.03
C VAL A 639 14.92 -31.46 -25.00
N VAL A 640 14.37 -32.57 -24.51
CA VAL A 640 13.95 -33.69 -25.37
C VAL A 640 12.87 -33.25 -26.35
N GLU A 641 11.85 -32.51 -25.88
CA GLU A 641 10.75 -31.97 -26.68
C GLU A 641 11.26 -31.03 -27.79
N ALA A 642 12.20 -30.12 -27.44
CA ALA A 642 12.74 -29.14 -28.39
C ALA A 642 13.52 -29.79 -29.54
N HIS A 643 14.34 -30.81 -29.23
CA HIS A 643 15.20 -31.47 -30.24
C HIS A 643 14.57 -32.69 -30.89
N CYS A 644 13.51 -33.22 -30.30
CA CYS A 644 12.79 -34.39 -30.83
C CYS A 644 11.36 -34.02 -31.26
N SER A 645 11.15 -32.82 -31.83
CA SER A 645 9.80 -32.31 -32.17
C SER A 645 9.21 -32.86 -33.46
N ASP A 646 10.05 -33.48 -34.37
CA ASP A 646 9.58 -34.06 -35.63
C ASP A 646 8.77 -35.35 -35.40
N ASP A 647 7.75 -35.57 -36.21
CA ASP A 647 6.95 -36.81 -36.22
C ASP A 647 7.76 -38.06 -36.66
N ILE A 648 8.88 -37.86 -37.31
CA ILE A 648 9.75 -38.91 -37.79
C ILE A 648 10.97 -39.03 -36.87
N PRO A 649 11.11 -40.14 -36.09
CA PRO A 649 12.20 -40.29 -35.13
C PRO A 649 13.61 -40.21 -35.72
N GLU A 650 13.80 -40.55 -37.00
CA GLU A 650 15.08 -40.46 -37.69
C GLU A 650 15.57 -39.00 -37.89
N ASN A 651 14.66 -38.04 -37.78
CA ASN A 651 14.99 -36.61 -37.90
C ASN A 651 15.29 -35.96 -36.52
N TRP A 652 15.19 -36.71 -35.44
CA TRP A 652 15.46 -36.17 -34.09
C TRP A 652 16.94 -35.84 -33.91
N GLU A 653 17.20 -34.69 -33.35
CA GLU A 653 18.58 -34.23 -33.07
C GLU A 653 19.08 -34.77 -31.72
N VAL A 654 19.15 -36.12 -31.63
CA VAL A 654 19.50 -36.85 -30.40
C VAL A 654 20.88 -36.48 -29.87
N GLN A 655 21.85 -36.16 -30.78
CA GLN A 655 23.18 -35.70 -30.36
C GLN A 655 23.11 -34.37 -29.58
N GLU A 656 22.29 -33.43 -30.02
CA GLU A 656 22.13 -32.15 -29.35
C GLU A 656 21.52 -32.31 -27.93
N VAL A 657 20.59 -33.26 -27.74
CA VAL A 657 20.11 -33.66 -26.43
C VAL A 657 21.24 -34.16 -25.53
N ALA A 658 22.05 -35.07 -26.03
CA ALA A 658 23.20 -35.63 -25.29
C ALA A 658 24.21 -34.53 -24.93
N ASP A 659 24.53 -33.64 -25.87
CA ASP A 659 25.47 -32.53 -25.66
C ASP A 659 24.94 -31.51 -24.64
N TYR A 660 23.67 -31.16 -24.71
CA TYR A 660 23.05 -30.30 -23.72
C TYR A 660 23.11 -30.90 -22.30
N VAL A 661 22.69 -32.15 -22.15
CA VAL A 661 22.67 -32.83 -20.86
C VAL A 661 24.08 -32.99 -20.29
N ASN A 662 25.05 -33.34 -21.07
CA ASN A 662 26.45 -33.44 -20.64
C ASN A 662 27.05 -32.07 -20.30
N SER A 663 26.71 -31.03 -21.03
CA SER A 663 27.21 -29.68 -20.74
C SER A 663 26.58 -29.05 -19.50
N LYS A 664 25.28 -29.26 -19.23
CA LYS A 664 24.50 -28.57 -18.19
C LYS A 664 24.24 -29.40 -16.93
N LEU A 665 24.03 -30.72 -17.04
CA LEU A 665 23.57 -31.56 -15.95
C LEU A 665 24.56 -32.65 -15.55
N LEU A 666 25.29 -33.25 -16.48
CA LEU A 666 26.21 -34.39 -16.27
C LEU A 666 27.64 -34.01 -16.65
N ASP A 667 28.58 -34.92 -16.34
CA ASP A 667 29.97 -34.78 -16.81
C ASP A 667 30.08 -35.10 -18.33
N GLU A 668 31.09 -34.55 -18.99
CA GLU A 668 31.32 -34.80 -20.42
C GLU A 668 31.39 -36.31 -20.72
N GLY A 669 30.63 -36.75 -21.72
CA GLY A 669 30.60 -38.15 -22.18
C GLY A 669 29.78 -39.10 -21.28
N SER A 670 29.02 -38.61 -20.31
CA SER A 670 28.13 -39.41 -19.44
C SER A 670 26.97 -40.04 -20.20
N ILE A 671 26.52 -39.37 -21.29
CA ILE A 671 25.48 -39.83 -22.21
C ILE A 671 26.00 -39.64 -23.63
N THR A 672 25.84 -40.67 -24.49
CA THR A 672 26.23 -40.64 -25.89
C THR A 672 24.98 -40.72 -26.75
N HIS A 673 25.12 -40.40 -28.05
CA HIS A 673 24.08 -40.57 -29.05
C HIS A 673 23.47 -41.98 -29.01
N ASP A 674 24.33 -43.02 -28.93
CA ASP A 674 23.92 -44.43 -28.98
C ASP A 674 23.09 -44.84 -27.72
N ASP A 675 23.28 -44.19 -26.62
CA ASP A 675 22.49 -44.43 -25.40
C ASP A 675 21.01 -43.96 -25.53
N LEU A 676 20.75 -42.96 -26.36
CA LEU A 676 19.43 -42.39 -26.57
C LEU A 676 18.79 -42.83 -27.89
N TRP A 677 19.57 -43.23 -28.87
CA TRP A 677 19.08 -43.60 -30.18
C TRP A 677 18.13 -44.82 -30.13
N GLY A 678 16.97 -44.67 -30.78
CA GLY A 678 15.96 -45.72 -30.86
C GLY A 678 15.03 -45.80 -29.63
N LYS A 679 15.13 -44.85 -28.68
CA LYS A 679 14.20 -44.73 -27.56
C LYS A 679 13.07 -43.74 -27.91
N GLU A 680 11.89 -43.97 -27.35
CA GLU A 680 10.81 -43.00 -27.37
C GLU A 680 11.15 -41.80 -26.45
N LYS A 681 10.48 -40.66 -26.64
CA LYS A 681 10.74 -39.42 -25.87
C LYS A 681 10.67 -39.64 -24.36
N GLU A 682 9.62 -40.31 -23.89
CA GLU A 682 9.42 -40.62 -22.47
C GLU A 682 10.55 -41.53 -21.93
N GLU A 683 11.01 -42.50 -22.72
CA GLU A 683 12.11 -43.39 -22.34
C GLU A 683 13.44 -42.63 -22.27
N MET A 684 13.68 -41.64 -23.17
CA MET A 684 14.86 -40.77 -23.12
C MET A 684 14.83 -39.91 -21.82
N VAL A 685 13.70 -39.32 -21.52
CA VAL A 685 13.55 -38.51 -20.29
C VAL A 685 13.83 -39.33 -19.04
N GLU A 686 13.25 -40.54 -18.94
CA GLU A 686 13.48 -41.42 -17.78
C GLU A 686 14.96 -41.86 -17.71
N TYR A 687 15.58 -42.23 -18.83
CA TYR A 687 16.99 -42.62 -18.85
C TYR A 687 17.92 -41.48 -18.41
N ILE A 688 17.68 -40.26 -18.89
CA ILE A 688 18.45 -39.09 -18.50
C ILE A 688 18.24 -38.78 -17.03
N TYR A 689 16.98 -38.83 -16.57
CA TYR A 689 16.63 -38.57 -15.19
C TYR A 689 17.31 -39.52 -14.22
N ASP A 690 17.30 -40.84 -14.48
CA ASP A 690 18.00 -41.85 -13.68
C ASP A 690 19.50 -41.57 -13.58
N LYS A 691 20.12 -41.13 -14.66
CA LYS A 691 21.55 -40.75 -14.69
C LYS A 691 21.81 -39.52 -13.82
N VAL A 692 20.95 -38.52 -13.92
CA VAL A 692 21.03 -37.29 -13.14
C VAL A 692 20.84 -37.61 -11.65
N GLU A 693 19.84 -38.44 -11.28
CA GLU A 693 19.59 -38.86 -9.91
C GLU A 693 20.80 -39.61 -9.33
N LYS A 694 21.36 -40.51 -10.06
CA LYS A 694 22.56 -41.26 -9.63
C LYS A 694 23.75 -40.30 -9.40
N ARG A 695 23.99 -39.37 -10.34
CA ARG A 695 25.04 -38.37 -10.21
C ARG A 695 24.84 -37.47 -8.97
N TYR A 696 23.60 -37.08 -8.70
CA TYR A 696 23.26 -36.32 -7.53
C TYR A 696 23.52 -37.10 -6.22
N GLN A 697 23.16 -38.38 -6.15
CA GLN A 697 23.44 -39.25 -5.00
C GLN A 697 24.96 -39.39 -4.76
N GLU A 698 25.78 -39.61 -5.81
CA GLU A 698 27.22 -39.66 -5.68
C GLU A 698 27.82 -38.34 -5.13
N ARG A 699 27.21 -37.19 -5.46
CA ARG A 699 27.61 -35.89 -4.91
C ARG A 699 27.22 -35.73 -3.45
N GLU A 700 25.99 -36.10 -3.11
CA GLU A 700 25.47 -36.05 -1.75
C GLU A 700 26.35 -36.90 -0.80
N GLU A 701 26.74 -38.11 -1.20
CA GLU A 701 27.65 -38.97 -0.43
C GLU A 701 29.04 -38.36 -0.25
N LYS A 702 29.56 -37.64 -1.24
CA LYS A 702 30.91 -37.03 -1.18
C LYS A 702 30.95 -35.76 -0.31
N ILE A 703 29.92 -34.97 -0.33
CA ILE A 703 29.88 -33.63 0.29
C ILE A 703 29.29 -33.69 1.69
N GLY A 704 28.32 -34.58 1.92
CA GLY A 704 27.54 -34.69 3.13
C GLY A 704 26.16 -34.06 3.00
N GLU A 705 25.16 -34.72 3.57
CA GLU A 705 23.74 -34.37 3.40
C GLU A 705 23.42 -32.95 3.86
N ASP A 706 23.86 -32.55 5.07
CA ASP A 706 23.52 -31.24 5.63
C ASP A 706 24.03 -30.08 4.75
N LEU A 707 25.26 -30.20 4.24
CA LEU A 707 25.86 -29.16 3.42
C LEU A 707 25.18 -29.05 2.04
N VAL A 708 24.75 -30.19 1.50
CA VAL A 708 23.99 -30.21 0.24
C VAL A 708 22.62 -29.59 0.43
N ARG A 709 21.90 -29.87 1.54
CA ARG A 709 20.60 -29.24 1.84
C ARG A 709 20.71 -27.71 1.92
N GLU A 710 21.73 -27.20 2.60
CA GLU A 710 21.92 -25.76 2.70
C GLU A 710 22.28 -25.14 1.35
N PHE A 711 23.15 -25.80 0.58
CA PHE A 711 23.51 -25.37 -0.77
C PHE A 711 22.28 -25.30 -1.70
N GLU A 712 21.41 -26.31 -1.68
CA GLU A 712 20.19 -26.33 -2.45
C GLU A 712 19.29 -25.13 -2.13
N LYS A 713 19.10 -24.82 -0.83
CA LYS A 713 18.31 -23.69 -0.39
C LYS A 713 18.91 -22.35 -0.89
N VAL A 714 20.23 -22.20 -0.79
CA VAL A 714 20.94 -21.01 -1.28
C VAL A 714 20.68 -20.80 -2.77
N ILE A 715 20.85 -21.85 -3.58
CA ILE A 715 20.71 -21.78 -5.04
C ILE A 715 19.26 -21.51 -5.43
N VAL A 716 18.30 -22.24 -4.85
CA VAL A 716 16.88 -22.08 -5.21
C VAL A 716 16.39 -20.69 -4.83
N LEU A 717 16.68 -20.20 -3.60
CA LEU A 717 16.25 -18.87 -3.17
C LEU A 717 16.87 -17.78 -4.05
N ARG A 718 18.16 -17.86 -4.33
CA ARG A 718 18.86 -16.88 -5.16
C ARG A 718 18.31 -16.83 -6.59
N ALA A 719 18.08 -17.98 -7.22
CA ALA A 719 17.54 -18.07 -8.58
C ALA A 719 16.11 -17.50 -8.62
N VAL A 720 15.27 -17.88 -7.65
CA VAL A 720 13.90 -17.39 -7.55
C VAL A 720 13.89 -15.88 -7.35
N ASP A 721 14.64 -15.35 -6.37
CA ASP A 721 14.63 -13.93 -6.03
C ASP A 721 15.14 -13.06 -7.18
N SER A 722 16.27 -13.45 -7.82
CA SER A 722 16.81 -12.70 -8.95
C SER A 722 15.85 -12.65 -10.15
N LYS A 723 15.31 -13.81 -10.57
CA LYS A 723 14.39 -13.87 -11.71
C LYS A 723 13.05 -13.23 -11.44
N TRP A 724 12.56 -13.30 -10.20
CA TRP A 724 11.32 -12.65 -9.80
C TRP A 724 11.44 -11.12 -9.84
N MET A 725 12.56 -10.56 -9.35
CA MET A 725 12.81 -9.11 -9.43
C MET A 725 12.89 -8.63 -10.89
N ASP A 726 13.61 -9.36 -11.76
CA ASP A 726 13.68 -9.03 -13.19
C ASP A 726 12.28 -9.11 -13.84
N HIS A 727 11.46 -10.07 -13.43
CA HIS A 727 10.11 -10.24 -13.93
C HIS A 727 9.16 -9.11 -13.50
N ILE A 728 9.25 -8.65 -12.25
CA ILE A 728 8.45 -7.50 -11.79
C ILE A 728 8.75 -6.28 -12.66
N ASP A 729 10.03 -6.00 -12.92
CA ASP A 729 10.45 -4.89 -13.76
C ASP A 729 9.93 -5.03 -15.20
N ALA A 730 10.09 -6.22 -15.79
CA ALA A 730 9.60 -6.51 -17.14
C ALA A 730 8.07 -6.37 -17.25
N MET A 731 7.31 -6.81 -16.26
CA MET A 731 5.86 -6.66 -16.22
C MET A 731 5.43 -5.20 -16.05
N ASP A 732 6.21 -4.40 -15.33
CA ASP A 732 5.93 -2.96 -15.21
C ASP A 732 6.18 -2.23 -16.53
N GLN A 733 7.27 -2.57 -17.24
CA GLN A 733 7.55 -2.06 -18.59
C GLN A 733 6.45 -2.48 -19.59
N LEU A 734 5.98 -3.73 -19.54
CA LEU A 734 4.87 -4.21 -20.36
C LEU A 734 3.60 -3.38 -20.10
N ARG A 735 3.27 -3.12 -18.82
CA ARG A 735 2.10 -2.32 -18.42
C ARG A 735 2.13 -0.91 -19.02
N GLN A 736 3.30 -0.27 -19.05
CA GLN A 736 3.46 1.08 -19.62
C GLN A 736 3.22 1.09 -21.14
N GLY A 737 3.67 0.05 -21.87
CA GLY A 737 3.58 -0.06 -23.33
C GLY A 737 2.24 -0.60 -23.85
N ILE A 738 1.51 -1.37 -23.04
CA ILE A 738 0.37 -2.17 -23.51
C ILE A 738 -0.80 -1.32 -24.02
N HIS A 739 -0.96 -0.09 -23.53
CA HIS A 739 -2.02 0.82 -23.95
C HIS A 739 -1.97 1.18 -25.45
N LEU A 740 -0.80 1.15 -26.06
CA LEU A 740 -0.63 1.41 -27.50
C LEU A 740 -1.34 0.35 -28.37
N ARG A 741 -1.55 -0.85 -27.86
CA ARG A 741 -2.26 -1.92 -28.57
C ARG A 741 -3.75 -1.70 -28.71
N ALA A 742 -4.32 -0.79 -27.92
CA ALA A 742 -5.71 -0.35 -28.08
C ALA A 742 -5.98 0.24 -29.49
N TYR A 743 -4.97 0.85 -30.10
CA TYR A 743 -5.06 1.35 -31.48
C TYR A 743 -5.20 0.21 -32.51
N GLY A 744 -4.74 -1.00 -32.19
CA GLY A 744 -4.93 -2.22 -32.99
C GLY A 744 -6.29 -2.89 -32.80
N GLY A 745 -7.15 -2.36 -31.93
CA GLY A 745 -8.50 -2.88 -31.66
C GLY A 745 -8.53 -4.05 -30.66
N THR A 746 -7.43 -4.32 -29.96
CA THR A 746 -7.35 -5.35 -28.91
C THR A 746 -7.58 -4.70 -27.53
N ASP A 747 -8.09 -5.49 -26.56
CA ASP A 747 -8.25 -5.05 -25.16
C ASP A 747 -6.87 -5.08 -24.46
N PRO A 748 -6.33 -3.94 -24.00
CA PRO A 748 -5.02 -3.89 -23.37
C PRO A 748 -4.87 -4.79 -22.15
N LEU A 749 -5.93 -4.96 -21.35
CA LEU A 749 -5.87 -5.83 -20.17
C LEU A 749 -5.74 -7.30 -20.57
N ARG A 750 -6.46 -7.72 -21.61
CA ARG A 750 -6.38 -9.10 -22.12
C ARG A 750 -4.99 -9.41 -22.69
N GLU A 751 -4.41 -8.47 -23.44
CA GLU A 751 -3.07 -8.61 -23.97
C GLU A 751 -2.04 -8.67 -22.84
N TYR A 752 -2.18 -7.82 -21.81
CA TYR A 752 -1.33 -7.86 -20.64
C TYR A 752 -1.40 -9.20 -19.89
N GLN A 753 -2.60 -9.78 -19.76
CA GLN A 753 -2.78 -11.10 -19.16
C GLN A 753 -2.06 -12.19 -19.98
N PHE A 754 -2.23 -12.15 -21.30
CA PHE A 754 -1.65 -13.15 -22.18
C PHE A 754 -0.12 -13.07 -22.19
N GLU A 755 0.45 -11.90 -22.46
CA GLU A 755 1.92 -11.73 -22.48
C GLU A 755 2.54 -11.94 -21.10
N GLY A 756 1.89 -11.45 -20.05
CA GLY A 756 2.34 -11.67 -18.68
C GLY A 756 2.36 -13.16 -18.29
N PHE A 757 1.43 -13.96 -18.82
CA PHE A 757 1.44 -15.41 -18.63
C PHE A 757 2.63 -16.06 -19.35
N GLU A 758 2.89 -15.72 -20.61
CA GLU A 758 4.03 -16.22 -21.37
C GLU A 758 5.37 -15.84 -20.71
N MET A 759 5.51 -14.58 -20.29
CA MET A 759 6.69 -14.10 -19.58
C MET A 759 6.90 -14.84 -18.25
N PHE A 760 5.84 -15.13 -17.51
CA PHE A 760 5.91 -15.86 -16.25
C PHE A 760 6.37 -17.31 -16.48
N HIS A 761 5.83 -17.99 -17.51
CA HIS A 761 6.28 -19.33 -17.86
C HIS A 761 7.74 -19.37 -18.30
N ALA A 762 8.20 -18.39 -19.07
CA ALA A 762 9.60 -18.25 -19.45
C ALA A 762 10.51 -18.04 -18.23
N MET A 763 10.06 -17.23 -17.27
CA MET A 763 10.78 -17.01 -16.01
C MET A 763 10.89 -18.31 -15.19
N ILE A 764 9.79 -19.06 -15.01
CA ILE A 764 9.81 -20.35 -14.31
C ILE A 764 10.76 -21.33 -14.99
N ALA A 765 10.73 -21.41 -16.33
CA ALA A 765 11.64 -22.25 -17.09
C ALA A 765 13.11 -21.86 -16.85
N SER A 766 13.41 -20.55 -16.81
CA SER A 766 14.75 -20.03 -16.53
C SER A 766 15.21 -20.34 -15.09
N ILE A 767 14.33 -20.24 -14.09
CA ILE A 767 14.63 -20.63 -12.70
C ILE A 767 14.98 -22.10 -12.63
N GLN A 768 14.18 -22.97 -13.26
CA GLN A 768 14.41 -24.42 -13.27
C GLN A 768 15.74 -24.78 -13.93
N GLU A 769 16.06 -24.16 -15.07
CA GLU A 769 17.33 -24.39 -15.77
C GLU A 769 18.53 -23.93 -14.91
N GLU A 770 18.45 -22.75 -14.33
CA GLU A 770 19.52 -22.20 -13.49
C GLU A 770 19.75 -23.07 -12.24
N VAL A 771 18.69 -23.47 -11.55
CA VAL A 771 18.74 -24.36 -10.39
C VAL A 771 19.34 -25.71 -10.76
N ALA A 772 18.84 -26.34 -11.85
CA ALA A 772 19.35 -27.63 -12.34
C ALA A 772 20.85 -27.58 -12.64
N MET A 773 21.28 -26.55 -13.38
CA MET A 773 22.69 -26.38 -13.75
C MET A 773 23.58 -26.18 -12.51
N TYR A 774 23.24 -25.25 -11.61
CA TYR A 774 24.10 -24.99 -10.45
C TYR A 774 24.14 -26.16 -9.47
N ILE A 775 23.02 -26.82 -9.20
CA ILE A 775 23.00 -27.98 -8.32
C ILE A 775 23.85 -29.14 -8.87
N MET A 776 23.85 -29.32 -10.17
CA MET A 776 24.58 -30.44 -10.81
C MET A 776 26.06 -30.15 -11.09
N LYS A 777 26.42 -28.87 -11.35
CA LYS A 777 27.77 -28.49 -11.84
C LYS A 777 28.62 -27.73 -10.83
N ALA A 778 28.02 -26.90 -9.93
CA ALA A 778 28.81 -26.03 -9.04
C ALA A 778 29.66 -26.84 -8.04
N GLN A 779 30.88 -26.39 -7.79
CA GLN A 779 31.71 -26.93 -6.70
C GLN A 779 31.34 -26.27 -5.41
N ILE A 780 31.13 -27.06 -4.36
CA ILE A 780 30.70 -26.56 -3.03
C ILE A 780 31.97 -26.35 -2.21
N GLU A 781 32.22 -25.10 -1.83
CA GLU A 781 33.25 -24.72 -0.85
C GLU A 781 32.68 -24.72 0.57
N SER A 782 33.54 -24.92 1.58
CA SER A 782 33.17 -25.27 2.95
C SER A 782 32.55 -24.13 3.79
N ASN A 783 32.25 -22.96 3.23
CA ASN A 783 31.63 -21.83 3.96
C ASN A 783 30.68 -21.08 3.03
N GLN A 784 29.44 -21.56 2.95
CA GLN A 784 28.41 -20.87 2.17
C GLN A 784 27.40 -20.22 3.08
N GLU A 785 27.44 -18.89 3.14
CA GLU A 785 26.38 -18.08 3.74
C GLU A 785 25.38 -17.64 2.64
N ARG A 786 24.10 -17.60 2.99
CA ARG A 786 23.07 -17.06 2.10
C ARG A 786 23.31 -15.55 1.95
N GLN A 787 23.35 -15.09 0.72
CA GLN A 787 23.52 -13.67 0.40
C GLN A 787 22.28 -13.16 -0.30
N ALA A 788 21.77 -12.01 0.16
CA ALA A 788 20.69 -11.33 -0.51
C ALA A 788 21.15 -10.83 -1.90
N VAL A 789 20.25 -10.87 -2.87
CA VAL A 789 20.52 -10.39 -4.24
C VAL A 789 20.77 -8.87 -4.25
N VAL A 790 20.19 -8.15 -3.28
CA VAL A 790 20.38 -6.71 -3.09
C VAL A 790 20.83 -6.46 -1.66
N ASP A 791 21.79 -5.56 -1.47
CA ASP A 791 22.29 -5.15 -0.15
C ASP A 791 21.16 -4.47 0.64
N GLU A 792 20.92 -4.92 1.88
CA GLU A 792 19.89 -4.35 2.76
C GLU A 792 20.05 -2.84 2.97
N ASN A 793 21.28 -2.32 2.91
CA ASN A 793 21.55 -0.89 3.02
C ASN A 793 21.15 -0.07 1.78
N GLN A 794 20.77 -0.72 0.70
CA GLN A 794 20.34 -0.10 -0.55
C GLN A 794 18.83 -0.20 -0.77
N ILE A 795 18.08 -0.75 0.19
CA ILE A 795 16.64 -0.92 0.10
C ILE A 795 15.95 0.33 0.63
N SER A 796 15.01 0.88 -0.14
CA SER A 796 14.14 1.97 0.29
C SER A 796 12.67 1.61 0.13
N SER A 797 11.82 2.14 0.98
CA SER A 797 10.36 1.96 0.90
C SER A 797 9.69 3.28 0.50
N ASN A 798 8.74 3.22 -0.43
CA ASN A 798 7.96 4.38 -0.93
C ASN A 798 8.79 5.57 -1.46
N GLY A 799 9.99 5.31 -2.04
CA GLY A 799 10.82 6.37 -2.64
C GLY A 799 11.54 7.27 -1.63
N GLU A 800 11.51 6.96 -0.35
CA GLU A 800 12.39 7.60 0.62
C GLU A 800 13.82 7.06 0.41
N PRO A 801 14.85 7.92 0.35
CA PRO A 801 16.22 7.46 0.23
C PRO A 801 16.58 6.60 1.44
N ALA A 802 17.27 5.47 1.21
CA ALA A 802 17.77 4.63 2.28
C ALA A 802 18.60 5.48 3.25
N GLU A 803 18.27 5.46 4.54
CA GLU A 803 19.07 6.17 5.54
C GLU A 803 20.50 5.62 5.49
N LYS A 804 21.46 6.48 5.16
CA LYS A 804 22.87 6.13 5.21
C LYS A 804 23.24 5.92 6.67
N LYS A 805 23.19 4.68 7.15
CA LYS A 805 23.76 4.35 8.46
C LYS A 805 25.24 4.72 8.41
N PRO A 806 25.77 5.40 9.42
CA PRO A 806 27.19 5.72 9.45
C PRO A 806 27.98 4.42 9.41
N VAL A 807 28.76 4.25 8.35
CA VAL A 807 29.71 3.14 8.26
C VAL A 807 30.72 3.35 9.38
N HIS A 808 30.74 2.48 10.35
CA HIS A 808 31.85 2.39 11.27
C HIS A 808 33.07 1.92 10.45
N VAL A 809 33.82 2.88 9.95
CA VAL A 809 35.17 2.58 9.46
C VAL A 809 35.97 2.21 10.71
N GLU A 810 36.28 0.93 10.86
CA GLU A 810 37.30 0.55 11.83
C GLU A 810 38.51 1.43 11.56
N ASP A 811 38.97 2.14 12.61
CA ASP A 811 40.11 3.03 12.50
C ASP A 811 41.29 2.22 11.96
N GLN A 812 41.61 2.38 10.68
CA GLN A 812 42.84 1.81 10.11
C GLN A 812 44.01 2.37 10.89
N ILE A 813 44.66 1.49 11.62
CA ILE A 813 45.80 1.86 12.44
C ILE A 813 46.84 2.46 11.51
N GLY A 814 47.09 3.76 11.67
CA GLY A 814 48.06 4.48 10.87
C GLY A 814 49.47 3.95 11.12
N ARG A 815 50.30 3.93 10.08
CA ARG A 815 51.73 3.46 10.18
C ARG A 815 52.49 4.04 11.37
N ASN A 816 52.11 5.21 11.87
CA ASN A 816 52.76 5.90 12.97
C ASN A 816 52.09 5.73 14.34
N ASP A 817 50.93 5.06 14.40
CA ASP A 817 50.18 4.84 15.63
C ASP A 817 50.77 3.74 16.50
N PRO A 818 50.52 3.74 17.81
CA PRO A 818 50.99 2.68 18.71
C PRO A 818 50.44 1.32 18.27
N CYS A 819 51.27 0.33 18.19
CA CYS A 819 50.84 -1.01 17.81
C CYS A 819 49.88 -1.59 18.85
N PRO A 820 48.72 -2.14 18.46
CA PRO A 820 47.70 -2.69 19.36
C PRO A 820 48.18 -3.91 20.17
N CYS A 821 49.32 -4.50 19.80
CA CYS A 821 49.90 -5.61 20.58
C CYS A 821 50.47 -5.21 21.96
N GLY A 822 50.43 -3.94 22.35
CA GLY A 822 50.93 -3.45 23.64
C GLY A 822 52.47 -3.32 23.75
N SER A 823 53.19 -3.50 22.62
CA SER A 823 54.71 -3.44 22.62
C SER A 823 55.29 -2.04 22.80
N GLY A 824 54.48 -0.98 22.81
CA GLY A 824 54.92 0.42 22.89
C GLY A 824 55.62 0.94 21.63
N LYS A 825 55.74 0.12 20.57
CA LYS A 825 56.35 0.50 19.31
C LYS A 825 55.25 1.01 18.30
N LYS A 826 55.69 1.88 17.37
CA LYS A 826 54.80 2.29 16.25
C LYS A 826 54.46 1.09 15.38
N TYR A 827 53.26 1.04 14.80
CA TYR A 827 52.73 -0.06 13.97
C TYR A 827 53.73 -0.47 12.89
N LYS A 828 54.33 0.47 12.15
CA LYS A 828 55.32 0.24 11.09
C LYS A 828 56.66 -0.41 11.61
N HIS A 829 56.90 -0.43 12.92
CA HIS A 829 58.09 -1.02 13.54
C HIS A 829 57.74 -2.26 14.38
N CYS A 830 56.50 -2.79 14.23
CA CYS A 830 56.02 -4.00 14.89
C CYS A 830 55.31 -4.88 13.88
N HIS A 831 53.93 -4.90 13.89
CA HIS A 831 53.14 -5.76 13.01
C HIS A 831 52.98 -5.24 11.56
N GLY A 832 53.27 -3.98 11.31
CA GLY A 832 53.29 -3.37 9.99
C GLY A 832 54.62 -3.38 9.27
N GLN A 833 55.53 -4.30 9.61
CA GLN A 833 56.85 -4.42 8.94
C GLN A 833 56.82 -5.25 7.66
N GLU A 834 55.75 -6.02 7.42
CA GLU A 834 55.58 -6.89 6.25
C GLU A 834 54.66 -6.30 5.19
N GLU A 835 54.11 -5.10 5.39
CA GLU A 835 53.43 -4.29 4.37
C GLU A 835 54.37 -3.10 3.98
#